data_4d2ad5a43cbea01ed6e1cb38e021a085
#
_entry.id   4d2ad5a43cbea01ed6e1cb38e021a085
#
_cell.length_a   1.000
_cell.length_b   1.000
_cell.length_c   1.000
_cell.angle_alpha   90.00
_cell.angle_beta   90.00
_cell.angle_gamma   90.00
#
_symmetry.space_group_name_H-M   'P 1'
#
loop_
_entity.id
_entity.type
_entity.pdbx_description
1 polymer ?
#
loop_
_entity_poly.entity_id
_entity_poly.type
_entity_poly.pdbx_seq_one_letter_code
_entity_poly.pdbx_strand_id
1 'polypeptide(L)'
;MSTTSPGFGELLRHHRRAAQLTLEQLAGASGVSLRALSDMERGRSAGPQHRTVVALADALALSEDDREQLIDLARSGRLRDHWTRPTGLCELPRSVDDFTGRAAELAWADDVVHAGDAPGAAGVALITGAAGLGKTTLAVHTAHVLRPSFPDGVFFVDLYGMSPRPLTADDALMQLLRALGTTERHLPHDTLERASVHRSLLRERRVLLVLDNAGSEEQIRPLLPADGRSRALVTSRRLLAGLEGVHRLSLGPLPLAEAAELLTGILARRGSSDGGSAVGELAEFCGGLPLALRIVGNRLVSRPGWRAAEFADRLADEERRLDQFRAGDLKVATAFAMSYEQLAASTRRVFRRLALVPGRDFDAALAAVAGATSMEGVWEALDELVDLGLLQDGASARYRFHDLVRLFARDRLHAEEPPSERDALTVTVTSWLLRMATVAGRWFDPAYGRPDPPEAGLSSSEEADHWLRVNVDNWLGALRAAASGGRHADVLDCAESMDWFSDRWMHAPHWHEVFTLGAEAATALDDPARQARQLNLLAWAHLVPRDDPETTLRYTAQALELATRSGATAQIASAHHNAAGALRRLGQLDEAIAAETRAAELFKAVGDIDTYGQSLGSLGSCLRDAGRHSEALEQYLGLWALVNDDRSGMTSSIAAFIRPIALARIGECLALLGHRSEAIAKLTEAISLMEEGHLPVPQAASLQTLAALLDEEGRGDESRHAYARAAEVYQAVGDIEAAERCRKLASAAP
;
A
#
# COMPACT_ATOMS: atom_id res chain seq x y z
N MET A 1 6.88 -31.39 26.85
CA MET A 1 6.47 -30.21 27.62
C MET A 1 7.32 -29.04 27.11
N SER A 2 6.78 -28.26 26.17
CA SER A 2 7.45 -27.07 25.61
C SER A 2 7.47 -25.98 26.68
N THR A 3 8.63 -25.68 27.21
CA THR A 3 8.86 -24.50 28.05
C THR A 3 8.93 -23.28 27.13
N THR A 4 7.78 -22.65 26.87
CA THR A 4 7.74 -21.29 26.32
C THR A 4 8.41 -20.36 27.34
N SER A 5 9.49 -19.69 26.95
CA SER A 5 10.13 -18.67 27.78
C SER A 5 9.10 -17.60 28.17
N PRO A 6 9.03 -17.17 29.44
CA PRO A 6 8.03 -16.22 29.89
C PRO A 6 8.14 -14.89 29.13
N GLY A 7 7.00 -14.28 28.77
CA GLY A 7 6.96 -12.97 28.16
C GLY A 7 7.29 -11.85 29.17
N PHE A 8 7.62 -10.63 28.67
CA PHE A 8 7.96 -9.47 29.51
C PHE A 8 6.96 -9.23 30.66
N GLY A 9 5.66 -9.25 30.34
CA GLY A 9 4.62 -9.00 31.36
C GLY A 9 4.48 -10.12 32.40
N GLU A 10 4.74 -11.35 32.02
CA GLU A 10 4.76 -12.48 32.96
C GLU A 10 5.95 -12.42 33.91
N LEU A 11 7.13 -12.09 33.38
CA LEU A 11 8.34 -11.92 34.16
C LEU A 11 8.23 -10.72 35.12
N LEU A 12 7.73 -9.58 34.64
CA LEU A 12 7.45 -8.40 35.48
C LEU A 12 6.50 -8.74 36.62
N ARG A 13 5.41 -9.46 36.34
CA ARG A 13 4.45 -9.92 37.35
C ARG A 13 5.09 -10.87 38.33
N HIS A 14 5.98 -11.75 37.89
CA HIS A 14 6.72 -12.68 38.71
C HIS A 14 7.58 -11.91 39.75
N HIS A 15 8.42 -11.00 39.29
CA HIS A 15 9.31 -10.20 40.15
C HIS A 15 8.54 -9.30 41.11
N ARG A 16 7.44 -8.66 40.66
CA ARG A 16 6.63 -7.86 41.55
C ARG A 16 6.01 -8.69 42.69
N ARG A 17 5.51 -9.90 42.38
CA ARG A 17 4.98 -10.81 43.41
C ARG A 17 6.05 -11.33 44.32
N ALA A 18 7.24 -11.64 43.82
CA ALA A 18 8.36 -12.04 44.62
C ALA A 18 8.79 -10.93 45.59
N ALA A 19 8.72 -9.66 45.18
CA ALA A 19 8.94 -8.47 46.01
C ALA A 19 7.76 -8.15 46.92
N GLN A 20 6.65 -8.89 46.88
CA GLN A 20 5.41 -8.69 47.67
C GLN A 20 4.76 -7.30 47.49
N LEU A 21 4.97 -6.66 46.31
CA LEU A 21 4.41 -5.33 46.04
C LEU A 21 3.03 -5.44 45.34
N THR A 22 2.13 -4.52 45.66
CA THR A 22 0.92 -4.29 44.86
C THR A 22 1.25 -3.49 43.62
N LEU A 23 0.35 -3.42 42.66
CA LEU A 23 0.53 -2.60 41.45
C LEU A 23 0.66 -1.11 41.81
N GLU A 24 -0.10 -0.63 42.83
CA GLU A 24 -0.06 0.73 43.33
C GLU A 24 1.29 1.05 43.99
N GLN A 25 1.81 0.12 44.77
CA GLN A 25 3.11 0.27 45.43
C GLN A 25 4.26 0.30 44.42
N LEU A 26 4.22 -0.56 43.39
CA LEU A 26 5.21 -0.55 42.34
C LEU A 26 5.09 0.73 41.47
N ALA A 27 3.87 1.22 41.24
CA ALA A 27 3.65 2.49 40.53
C ALA A 27 4.28 3.66 41.28
N GLY A 28 4.07 3.72 42.62
CA GLY A 28 4.65 4.74 43.46
C GLY A 28 6.18 4.69 43.55
N ALA A 29 6.76 3.49 43.60
CA ALA A 29 8.21 3.29 43.68
C ALA A 29 8.95 3.53 42.35
N SER A 30 8.33 3.15 41.21
CA SER A 30 8.93 3.26 39.88
C SER A 30 8.61 4.56 39.14
N GLY A 31 7.61 5.32 39.58
CA GLY A 31 7.09 6.47 38.84
C GLY A 31 6.29 6.12 37.58
N VAL A 32 6.03 4.83 37.32
CA VAL A 32 5.25 4.35 36.20
C VAL A 32 3.78 4.31 36.58
N SER A 33 2.90 4.82 35.70
CA SER A 33 1.47 4.87 36.00
C SER A 33 0.85 3.48 36.23
N LEU A 34 -0.12 3.37 37.11
CA LEU A 34 -0.83 2.13 37.41
C LEU A 34 -1.43 1.47 36.16
N ARG A 35 -1.95 2.30 35.25
CA ARG A 35 -2.51 1.83 33.98
C ARG A 35 -1.44 1.19 33.10
N ALA A 36 -0.28 1.84 32.96
CA ALA A 36 0.83 1.33 32.18
C ALA A 36 1.37 0.00 32.75
N LEU A 37 1.48 -0.12 34.08
CA LEU A 37 1.88 -1.37 34.75
C LEU A 37 0.87 -2.49 34.50
N SER A 38 -0.42 -2.19 34.62
CA SER A 38 -1.49 -3.15 34.35
C SER A 38 -1.48 -3.63 32.90
N ASP A 39 -1.24 -2.72 31.94
CA ASP A 39 -1.17 -3.06 30.51
C ASP A 39 0.09 -3.88 30.18
N MET A 40 1.22 -3.59 30.81
CA MET A 40 2.45 -4.38 30.72
C MET A 40 2.26 -5.80 31.26
N GLU A 41 1.73 -5.95 32.47
CA GLU A 41 1.50 -7.28 33.07
C GLU A 41 0.46 -8.13 32.35
N ARG A 42 -0.47 -7.49 31.61
CA ARG A 42 -1.46 -8.17 30.78
C ARG A 42 -0.97 -8.46 29.35
N GLY A 43 0.28 -8.09 29.06
CA GLY A 43 0.86 -8.29 27.72
C GLY A 43 0.32 -7.35 26.65
N ARG A 44 -0.45 -6.30 27.02
CA ARG A 44 -0.93 -5.28 26.08
C ARG A 44 0.16 -4.29 25.68
N SER A 45 1.21 -4.18 26.48
CA SER A 45 2.44 -3.45 26.20
C SER A 45 3.61 -4.37 26.50
N ALA A 46 4.16 -5.00 25.48
CA ALA A 46 5.22 -6.01 25.61
C ALA A 46 6.63 -5.40 25.55
N GLY A 47 6.76 -4.14 25.06
CA GLY A 47 8.02 -3.47 24.79
C GLY A 47 8.15 -2.07 25.40
N PRO A 48 8.07 -1.87 26.73
CA PRO A 48 8.20 -0.55 27.35
C PRO A 48 9.59 0.06 27.08
N GLN A 49 9.68 1.40 27.12
CA GLN A 49 10.92 2.13 26.90
C GLN A 49 12.00 1.73 27.91
N HIS A 50 13.26 1.77 27.49
CA HIS A 50 14.41 1.36 28.31
C HIS A 50 14.40 2.03 29.68
N ARG A 51 14.18 3.36 29.74
CA ARG A 51 14.08 4.12 31.01
C ARG A 51 12.98 3.59 31.93
N THR A 52 11.86 3.14 31.37
CA THR A 52 10.74 2.56 32.12
C THR A 52 11.13 1.20 32.69
N VAL A 53 11.84 0.37 31.91
CA VAL A 53 12.31 -0.93 32.38
C VAL A 53 13.36 -0.78 33.47
N VAL A 54 14.28 0.17 33.32
CA VAL A 54 15.29 0.50 34.36
C VAL A 54 14.60 0.95 35.64
N ALA A 55 13.64 1.87 35.57
CA ALA A 55 12.88 2.34 36.73
C ALA A 55 12.12 1.21 37.43
N LEU A 56 11.58 0.25 36.66
CA LEU A 56 10.92 -0.92 37.23
C LEU A 56 11.92 -1.89 37.87
N ALA A 57 13.05 -2.13 37.24
CA ALA A 57 14.12 -2.99 37.78
C ALA A 57 14.71 -2.42 39.09
N ASP A 58 14.91 -1.09 39.13
CA ASP A 58 15.36 -0.39 40.34
C ASP A 58 14.33 -0.46 41.47
N ALA A 59 13.05 -0.21 41.17
CA ALA A 59 11.96 -0.29 42.12
C ALA A 59 11.72 -1.70 42.69
N LEU A 60 12.07 -2.74 41.89
CA LEU A 60 11.98 -4.14 42.27
C LEU A 60 13.28 -4.67 42.87
N ALA A 61 14.35 -3.87 42.95
CA ALA A 61 15.67 -4.24 43.44
C ALA A 61 16.20 -5.55 42.79
N LEU A 62 16.06 -5.67 41.49
CA LEU A 62 16.43 -6.88 40.73
C LEU A 62 17.95 -7.07 40.74
N SER A 63 18.38 -8.36 40.69
CA SER A 63 19.77 -8.72 40.39
C SER A 63 20.18 -8.25 39.00
N GLU A 64 21.49 -8.13 38.74
CA GLU A 64 22.00 -7.74 37.42
C GLU A 64 21.51 -8.67 36.32
N ASP A 65 21.50 -9.99 36.56
CA ASP A 65 21.02 -11.00 35.59
C ASP A 65 19.51 -10.88 35.33
N ASP A 66 18.68 -10.67 36.35
CA ASP A 66 17.23 -10.48 36.20
C ASP A 66 16.91 -9.16 35.49
N ARG A 67 17.72 -8.12 35.76
CA ARG A 67 17.64 -6.82 35.12
C ARG A 67 17.94 -6.93 33.61
N GLU A 68 19.03 -7.59 33.23
CA GLU A 68 19.37 -7.83 31.84
C GLU A 68 18.29 -8.63 31.13
N GLN A 69 17.80 -9.68 31.77
CA GLN A 69 16.72 -10.52 31.22
C GLN A 69 15.44 -9.68 30.98
N LEU A 70 15.08 -8.81 31.90
CA LEU A 70 13.91 -7.93 31.76
C LEU A 70 14.10 -6.90 30.66
N ILE A 71 15.30 -6.34 30.50
CA ILE A 71 15.68 -5.42 29.43
C ILE A 71 15.63 -6.10 28.07
N ASP A 72 16.16 -7.31 27.95
CA ASP A 72 16.18 -8.07 26.70
C ASP A 72 14.78 -8.50 26.25
N LEU A 73 13.91 -8.88 27.19
CA LEU A 73 12.51 -9.17 26.89
C LEU A 73 11.74 -7.92 26.48
N ALA A 74 12.02 -6.75 27.08
CA ALA A 74 11.44 -5.48 26.68
C ALA A 74 11.95 -5.04 25.30
N ARG A 75 13.25 -5.28 25.01
CA ARG A 75 13.87 -5.03 23.71
C ARG A 75 13.23 -5.91 22.62
N SER A 76 13.10 -7.22 22.92
CA SER A 76 12.42 -8.18 22.03
C SER A 76 10.94 -7.87 21.87
N GLY A 77 10.28 -7.36 22.91
CA GLY A 77 8.90 -6.89 22.87
C GLY A 77 8.74 -5.61 22.04
N ARG A 78 9.68 -4.66 22.13
CA ARG A 78 9.72 -3.47 21.24
C ARG A 78 9.92 -3.84 19.78
N LEU A 79 10.79 -4.79 19.50
CA LEU A 79 10.93 -5.31 18.14
C LEU A 79 9.63 -5.93 17.61
N ARG A 80 8.73 -6.40 18.49
CA ARG A 80 7.39 -6.87 18.15
C ARG A 80 6.33 -5.75 18.14
N ASP A 81 6.38 -4.77 19.04
CA ASP A 81 5.42 -3.67 19.16
C ASP A 81 5.66 -2.54 18.14
N HIS A 82 6.88 -2.36 17.63
CA HIS A 82 7.20 -1.42 16.54
C HIS A 82 6.74 -1.94 15.16
N TRP A 83 6.19 -3.15 15.10
CA TRP A 83 5.37 -3.59 14.02
C TRP A 83 3.96 -2.94 14.13
N THR A 84 3.88 -1.64 13.96
CA THR A 84 2.67 -1.04 13.43
C THR A 84 2.58 -1.52 11.98
N ARG A 85 1.94 -2.70 11.79
CA ARG A 85 1.43 -3.09 10.48
C ARG A 85 0.71 -1.88 9.94
N PRO A 86 1.04 -1.39 8.74
CA PRO A 86 0.12 -0.54 8.04
C PRO A 86 -1.17 -1.36 7.96
N THR A 87 -2.17 -0.98 8.75
CA THR A 87 -3.45 -1.68 8.81
C THR A 87 -4.01 -1.73 7.40
N GLY A 88 -4.21 -2.94 6.87
CA GLY A 88 -4.83 -3.17 5.58
C GLY A 88 -3.93 -3.52 4.40
N LEU A 89 -2.59 -3.52 4.53
CA LEU A 89 -1.70 -3.97 3.45
C LEU A 89 -1.40 -5.46 3.58
N CYS A 90 -1.71 -6.24 2.53
CA CYS A 90 -1.40 -7.67 2.43
C CYS A 90 -2.05 -8.54 3.53
N GLU A 91 -3.22 -8.16 4.05
CA GLU A 91 -3.93 -9.00 5.04
C GLU A 91 -4.45 -10.28 4.40
N LEU A 92 -4.37 -11.38 5.16
CA LEU A 92 -4.90 -12.66 4.74
C LEU A 92 -6.45 -12.60 4.70
N PRO A 93 -7.09 -12.92 3.56
CA PRO A 93 -8.54 -12.98 3.45
C PRO A 93 -9.15 -13.98 4.47
N ARG A 94 -10.44 -13.78 4.77
CA ARG A 94 -11.18 -14.72 5.62
C ARG A 94 -11.19 -16.11 4.99
N SER A 95 -10.89 -17.14 5.79
CA SER A 95 -11.11 -18.53 5.38
C SER A 95 -12.61 -18.86 5.37
N VAL A 96 -13.01 -19.76 4.49
CA VAL A 96 -14.37 -20.30 4.48
C VAL A 96 -14.58 -21.26 5.65
N ASP A 97 -15.72 -21.16 6.34
CA ASP A 97 -16.01 -21.95 7.52
C ASP A 97 -16.43 -23.42 7.17
N ASP A 98 -16.73 -23.66 5.89
CA ASP A 98 -17.21 -24.93 5.35
C ASP A 98 -16.23 -25.54 4.33
N PHE A 99 -14.94 -25.37 4.61
CA PHE A 99 -13.90 -26.02 3.81
C PHE A 99 -14.06 -27.55 3.91
N THR A 100 -14.21 -28.21 2.76
CA THR A 100 -14.51 -29.65 2.68
C THR A 100 -13.54 -30.33 1.74
N GLY A 101 -13.12 -31.55 2.08
CA GLY A 101 -12.21 -32.33 1.29
C GLY A 101 -10.77 -31.80 1.26
N ARG A 102 -10.02 -32.19 0.24
CA ARG A 102 -8.63 -31.73 0.01
C ARG A 102 -7.64 -32.11 1.11
N ALA A 103 -7.90 -33.21 1.84
CA ALA A 103 -7.03 -33.61 2.94
C ALA A 103 -5.60 -33.94 2.47
N ALA A 104 -5.46 -34.53 1.28
CA ALA A 104 -4.16 -34.87 0.70
C ALA A 104 -3.39 -33.60 0.27
N GLU A 105 -4.10 -32.64 -0.31
CA GLU A 105 -3.50 -31.36 -0.74
C GLU A 105 -3.11 -30.47 0.46
N LEU A 106 -3.90 -30.50 1.54
CA LEU A 106 -3.55 -29.80 2.79
C LEU A 106 -2.31 -30.43 3.43
N ALA A 107 -2.26 -31.76 3.52
CA ALA A 107 -1.09 -32.47 4.04
C ALA A 107 0.15 -32.20 3.18
N TRP A 108 0.02 -32.23 1.86
CA TRP A 108 1.11 -31.88 0.94
C TRP A 108 1.62 -30.45 1.17
N ALA A 109 0.73 -29.48 1.32
CA ALA A 109 1.12 -28.09 1.55
C ALA A 109 1.80 -27.91 2.91
N ASP A 110 1.32 -28.61 3.94
CA ASP A 110 1.94 -28.65 5.27
C ASP A 110 3.35 -29.27 5.21
N ASP A 111 3.51 -30.40 4.53
CA ASP A 111 4.80 -31.07 4.31
C ASP A 111 5.80 -30.14 3.61
N VAL A 112 5.39 -29.49 2.51
CA VAL A 112 6.26 -28.56 1.75
C VAL A 112 6.71 -27.39 2.61
N VAL A 113 5.80 -26.84 3.40
CA VAL A 113 6.07 -25.68 4.25
C VAL A 113 6.99 -26.05 5.41
N HIS A 114 6.89 -27.25 5.96
CA HIS A 114 7.70 -27.73 7.09
C HIS A 114 8.98 -28.48 6.66
N ALA A 115 9.04 -29.05 5.44
CA ALA A 115 10.19 -29.81 4.94
C ALA A 115 11.48 -28.96 4.81
N GLY A 116 11.41 -27.67 4.90
CA GLY A 116 12.49 -26.73 4.62
C GLY A 116 13.32 -26.29 5.82
N ASP A 117 13.40 -27.03 6.92
CA ASP A 117 14.37 -26.74 8.01
C ASP A 117 15.82 -27.11 7.64
N ALA A 118 16.03 -27.69 6.45
CA ALA A 118 17.37 -27.93 5.91
C ALA A 118 17.94 -26.64 5.26
N PRO A 119 19.21 -26.30 5.49
CA PRO A 119 19.84 -25.14 4.87
C PRO A 119 19.81 -25.23 3.34
N GLY A 120 19.19 -24.24 2.68
CA GLY A 120 19.15 -24.11 1.22
C GLY A 120 17.88 -24.57 0.52
N ALA A 121 16.86 -25.07 1.23
CA ALA A 121 15.57 -25.40 0.63
C ALA A 121 14.57 -24.22 0.77
N ALA A 122 14.32 -23.51 -0.30
CA ALA A 122 13.22 -22.55 -0.35
C ALA A 122 11.89 -23.33 -0.37
N GLY A 123 11.12 -23.33 0.74
CA GLY A 123 9.80 -23.98 0.79
C GLY A 123 8.77 -23.15 0.00
N VAL A 124 8.73 -23.36 -1.30
CA VAL A 124 7.75 -22.73 -2.21
C VAL A 124 6.78 -23.79 -2.69
N ALA A 125 5.53 -23.68 -2.31
CA ALA A 125 4.43 -24.53 -2.77
C ALA A 125 3.68 -23.79 -3.89
N LEU A 126 3.66 -24.36 -5.09
CA LEU A 126 2.95 -23.84 -6.26
C LEU A 126 1.71 -24.70 -6.51
N ILE A 127 0.53 -24.11 -6.31
CA ILE A 127 -0.77 -24.74 -6.58
C ILE A 127 -1.27 -24.26 -7.94
N THR A 128 -1.35 -25.17 -8.90
CA THR A 128 -1.80 -24.87 -10.27
C THR A 128 -3.14 -25.52 -10.56
N GLY A 129 -3.80 -25.11 -11.64
CA GLY A 129 -5.05 -25.71 -12.11
C GLY A 129 -6.02 -24.68 -12.71
N ALA A 130 -7.12 -25.18 -13.26
CA ALA A 130 -8.16 -24.39 -13.92
C ALA A 130 -8.87 -23.42 -12.96
N ALA A 131 -9.62 -22.47 -13.51
CA ALA A 131 -10.44 -21.54 -12.74
C ALA A 131 -11.57 -22.25 -12.00
N GLY A 132 -11.93 -21.75 -10.81
CA GLY A 132 -13.05 -22.33 -10.02
C GLY A 132 -12.72 -23.57 -9.20
N LEU A 133 -11.48 -24.10 -9.28
CA LEU A 133 -11.03 -25.28 -8.54
C LEU A 133 -10.76 -25.03 -7.05
N GLY A 134 -10.83 -23.78 -6.60
CA GLY A 134 -10.63 -23.44 -5.20
C GLY A 134 -9.17 -23.25 -4.79
N LYS A 135 -8.24 -22.97 -5.73
CA LYS A 135 -6.81 -22.74 -5.46
C LYS A 135 -6.57 -21.67 -4.40
N THR A 136 -7.18 -20.49 -4.59
CA THR A 136 -7.13 -19.38 -3.63
C THR A 136 -7.70 -19.81 -2.27
N THR A 137 -8.83 -20.53 -2.26
CA THR A 137 -9.47 -21.00 -1.05
C THR A 137 -8.57 -21.98 -0.31
N LEU A 138 -7.94 -22.93 -1.02
CA LEU A 138 -6.98 -23.87 -0.45
C LEU A 138 -5.77 -23.12 0.13
N ALA A 139 -5.16 -22.21 -0.62
CA ALA A 139 -4.00 -21.44 -0.16
C ALA A 139 -4.32 -20.58 1.07
N VAL A 140 -5.46 -19.91 1.08
CA VAL A 140 -5.93 -19.10 2.22
C VAL A 140 -6.23 -19.98 3.43
N HIS A 141 -6.93 -21.09 3.23
CA HIS A 141 -7.24 -22.04 4.33
C HIS A 141 -5.94 -22.61 4.92
N THR A 142 -5.02 -23.11 4.09
CA THR A 142 -3.70 -23.58 4.50
C THR A 142 -2.94 -22.50 5.27
N ALA A 143 -2.95 -21.25 4.78
CA ALA A 143 -2.28 -20.15 5.45
C ALA A 143 -2.87 -19.83 6.83
N HIS A 144 -4.19 -19.96 7.00
CA HIS A 144 -4.82 -19.83 8.33
C HIS A 144 -4.40 -20.95 9.27
N VAL A 145 -4.35 -22.20 8.80
CA VAL A 145 -3.89 -23.35 9.58
C VAL A 145 -2.42 -23.18 10.00
N LEU A 146 -1.57 -22.78 9.07
CA LEU A 146 -0.13 -22.61 9.29
C LEU A 146 0.27 -21.32 10.03
N ARG A 147 -0.66 -20.39 10.23
CA ARG A 147 -0.40 -19.09 10.87
C ARG A 147 0.39 -19.15 12.18
N PRO A 148 0.13 -20.11 13.10
CA PRO A 148 0.90 -20.23 14.34
C PRO A 148 2.40 -20.52 14.11
N SER A 149 2.75 -21.12 12.97
CA SER A 149 4.13 -21.47 12.60
C SER A 149 4.90 -20.27 12.02
N PHE A 150 4.25 -19.13 11.75
CA PHE A 150 4.83 -17.93 11.15
C PHE A 150 4.62 -16.70 12.05
N PRO A 151 5.40 -16.57 13.13
CA PRO A 151 5.22 -15.50 14.11
C PRO A 151 5.44 -14.10 13.54
N ASP A 152 6.28 -13.97 12.48
CA ASP A 152 6.58 -12.68 11.86
C ASP A 152 5.55 -12.24 10.83
N GLY A 153 4.54 -13.06 10.55
CA GLY A 153 3.36 -12.68 9.78
C GLY A 153 3.03 -13.61 8.62
N VAL A 154 1.78 -13.48 8.17
CA VAL A 154 1.27 -14.11 6.95
C VAL A 154 0.77 -12.97 6.07
N PHE A 155 1.30 -12.87 4.84
CA PHE A 155 1.00 -11.79 3.90
C PHE A 155 0.37 -12.34 2.64
N PHE A 156 -0.74 -11.75 2.24
CA PHE A 156 -1.48 -12.12 1.04
C PHE A 156 -1.33 -11.04 -0.03
N VAL A 157 -0.97 -11.44 -1.25
CA VAL A 157 -0.93 -10.55 -2.43
C VAL A 157 -1.63 -11.24 -3.59
N ASP A 158 -2.69 -10.62 -4.11
CA ASP A 158 -3.28 -11.01 -5.39
C ASP A 158 -2.47 -10.38 -6.54
N LEU A 159 -1.86 -11.22 -7.34
CA LEU A 159 -1.00 -10.81 -8.46
C LEU A 159 -1.78 -10.56 -9.75
N TYR A 160 -3.08 -10.91 -9.75
CA TYR A 160 -3.99 -10.67 -10.89
C TYR A 160 -3.47 -11.14 -12.25
N GLY A 161 -2.76 -12.24 -12.27
CA GLY A 161 -2.06 -12.73 -13.46
C GLY A 161 -2.89 -12.99 -14.69
N MET A 162 -4.22 -13.11 -14.54
CA MET A 162 -5.15 -13.30 -15.66
C MET A 162 -5.89 -12.01 -16.04
N SER A 163 -5.62 -10.91 -15.36
CA SER A 163 -6.13 -9.59 -15.74
C SER A 163 -5.44 -9.08 -16.99
N PRO A 164 -6.11 -8.23 -17.82
CA PRO A 164 -5.44 -7.50 -18.90
C PRO A 164 -4.24 -6.67 -18.43
N ARG A 165 -4.18 -6.35 -17.14
CA ARG A 165 -3.06 -5.66 -16.49
C ARG A 165 -2.74 -6.37 -15.18
N PRO A 166 -1.84 -7.35 -15.23
CA PRO A 166 -1.36 -8.02 -14.04
C PRO A 166 -0.61 -7.03 -13.13
N LEU A 167 -0.60 -7.31 -11.84
CA LEU A 167 0.27 -6.59 -10.91
C LEU A 167 1.72 -6.88 -11.32
N THR A 168 2.54 -5.84 -11.49
CA THR A 168 3.94 -6.04 -11.84
C THR A 168 4.71 -6.62 -10.64
N ALA A 169 5.83 -7.29 -10.91
CA ALA A 169 6.72 -7.75 -9.84
C ALA A 169 7.17 -6.59 -8.94
N ASP A 170 7.39 -5.43 -9.53
CA ASP A 170 7.81 -4.22 -8.85
C ASP A 170 6.74 -3.69 -7.88
N ASP A 171 5.49 -3.61 -8.34
CA ASP A 171 4.37 -3.18 -7.50
C ASP A 171 4.10 -4.16 -6.35
N ALA A 172 4.21 -5.47 -6.64
CA ALA A 172 4.06 -6.51 -5.62
C ALA A 172 5.19 -6.43 -4.57
N LEU A 173 6.44 -6.22 -5.00
CA LEU A 173 7.57 -5.97 -4.10
C LEU A 173 7.33 -4.75 -3.24
N MET A 174 6.85 -3.65 -3.81
CA MET A 174 6.52 -2.45 -3.05
C MET A 174 5.47 -2.72 -1.97
N GLN A 175 4.39 -3.44 -2.31
CA GLN A 175 3.35 -3.81 -1.35
C GLN A 175 3.93 -4.67 -0.21
N LEU A 176 4.72 -5.69 -0.56
CA LEU A 176 5.35 -6.58 0.41
C LEU A 176 6.37 -5.86 1.30
N LEU A 177 7.23 -5.03 0.72
CA LEU A 177 8.23 -4.26 1.49
C LEU A 177 7.54 -3.31 2.49
N ARG A 178 6.47 -2.63 2.09
CA ARG A 178 5.65 -1.82 3.00
C ARG A 178 5.01 -2.67 4.09
N ALA A 179 4.42 -3.82 3.73
CA ALA A 179 3.81 -4.74 4.70
C ALA A 179 4.85 -5.33 5.66
N LEU A 180 6.10 -5.50 5.20
CA LEU A 180 7.26 -5.89 6.00
C LEU A 180 7.87 -4.72 6.81
N GLY A 181 7.28 -3.52 6.76
CA GLY A 181 7.65 -2.38 7.59
C GLY A 181 8.72 -1.46 6.97
N THR A 182 9.03 -1.59 5.67
CA THR A 182 9.93 -0.67 4.99
C THR A 182 9.21 0.66 4.73
N THR A 183 9.81 1.77 5.14
CA THR A 183 9.23 3.10 4.89
C THR A 183 9.49 3.57 3.48
N GLU A 184 8.64 4.47 2.95
CA GLU A 184 8.71 4.96 1.56
C GLU A 184 10.06 5.58 1.18
N ARG A 185 10.76 6.19 2.12
CA ARG A 185 12.09 6.80 1.90
C ARG A 185 13.23 5.79 1.75
N HIS A 186 13.00 4.54 2.15
CA HIS A 186 13.99 3.46 2.09
C HIS A 186 13.60 2.38 1.09
N LEU A 187 12.56 2.64 0.28
CA LEU A 187 12.23 1.79 -0.84
C LEU A 187 13.25 2.06 -1.96
N PRO A 188 14.03 1.06 -2.38
CA PRO A 188 14.95 1.22 -3.49
C PRO A 188 14.20 1.63 -4.77
N HIS A 189 14.88 2.33 -5.66
CA HIS A 189 14.28 2.84 -6.90
C HIS A 189 14.19 1.77 -7.99
N ASP A 190 15.02 0.72 -7.90
CA ASP A 190 15.14 -0.34 -8.89
C ASP A 190 14.50 -1.64 -8.38
N THR A 191 13.84 -2.38 -9.27
CA THR A 191 13.21 -3.68 -9.00
C THR A 191 14.21 -4.72 -8.49
N LEU A 192 15.46 -4.74 -8.99
CA LEU A 192 16.49 -5.67 -8.55
C LEU A 192 16.94 -5.39 -7.12
N GLU A 193 17.10 -4.12 -6.77
CA GLU A 193 17.42 -3.69 -5.41
C GLU A 193 16.25 -4.01 -4.46
N ARG A 194 15.00 -3.72 -4.87
CA ARG A 194 13.79 -4.09 -4.10
C ARG A 194 13.73 -5.58 -3.83
N ALA A 195 13.99 -6.41 -4.85
CA ALA A 195 14.04 -7.86 -4.70
C ALA A 195 15.18 -8.30 -3.76
N SER A 196 16.31 -7.61 -3.77
CA SER A 196 17.44 -7.88 -2.87
C SER A 196 17.09 -7.56 -1.41
N VAL A 197 16.51 -6.38 -1.14
CA VAL A 197 16.05 -5.99 0.20
C VAL A 197 14.95 -6.94 0.69
N HIS A 198 13.99 -7.28 -0.17
CA HIS A 198 12.92 -8.23 0.14
C HIS A 198 13.47 -9.59 0.55
N ARG A 199 14.42 -10.15 -0.21
CA ARG A 199 15.07 -11.43 0.15
C ARG A 199 15.83 -11.35 1.47
N SER A 200 16.53 -10.24 1.74
CA SER A 200 17.22 -10.03 3.01
C SER A 200 16.26 -10.01 4.18
N LEU A 201 15.13 -9.30 4.06
CA LEU A 201 14.11 -9.24 5.10
C LEU A 201 13.46 -10.61 5.35
N LEU A 202 13.22 -11.41 4.30
CA LEU A 202 12.65 -12.75 4.43
C LEU A 202 13.63 -13.76 5.04
N ARG A 203 14.94 -13.59 4.81
CA ARG A 203 15.98 -14.46 5.39
C ARG A 203 16.02 -14.39 6.91
N GLU A 204 15.84 -13.19 7.46
CA GLU A 204 15.91 -12.94 8.89
C GLU A 204 14.62 -13.27 9.64
N ARG A 205 13.53 -13.57 8.90
CA ARG A 205 12.18 -13.68 9.44
C ARG A 205 11.56 -15.04 9.14
N ARG A 206 10.48 -15.35 9.86
CA ARG A 206 9.65 -16.51 9.62
C ARG A 206 8.27 -16.07 9.15
N VAL A 207 8.18 -15.78 7.86
CA VAL A 207 7.01 -15.22 7.16
C VAL A 207 6.43 -16.24 6.21
N LEU A 208 5.10 -16.29 6.09
CA LEU A 208 4.41 -16.98 5.02
C LEU A 208 3.86 -15.98 4.01
N LEU A 209 4.31 -16.08 2.77
CA LEU A 209 3.76 -15.32 1.65
C LEU A 209 2.68 -16.15 0.95
N VAL A 210 1.53 -15.57 0.70
CA VAL A 210 0.48 -16.13 -0.15
C VAL A 210 0.39 -15.26 -1.39
N LEU A 211 0.94 -15.76 -2.50
CA LEU A 211 0.98 -15.09 -3.79
C LEU A 211 -0.11 -15.68 -4.68
N ASP A 212 -1.26 -15.02 -4.70
CA ASP A 212 -2.44 -15.54 -5.39
C ASP A 212 -2.49 -15.10 -6.85
N ASN A 213 -3.03 -15.97 -7.70
CA ASN A 213 -3.35 -15.66 -9.10
C ASN A 213 -2.12 -15.18 -9.93
N ALA A 214 -0.99 -15.89 -9.81
CA ALA A 214 0.22 -15.59 -10.56
C ALA A 214 0.04 -15.85 -12.08
N GLY A 215 0.51 -14.92 -12.92
CA GLY A 215 0.37 -14.96 -14.37
C GLY A 215 1.60 -15.46 -15.13
N SER A 216 2.80 -15.21 -14.60
CA SER A 216 4.08 -15.60 -15.23
C SER A 216 5.18 -15.81 -14.20
N GLU A 217 6.25 -16.48 -14.64
CA GLU A 217 7.45 -16.69 -13.82
C GLU A 217 8.18 -15.37 -13.50
N GLU A 218 8.22 -14.45 -14.46
CA GLU A 218 8.84 -13.14 -14.28
C GLU A 218 8.17 -12.33 -13.17
N GLN A 219 6.84 -12.46 -13.04
CA GLN A 219 6.05 -11.78 -12.02
C GLN A 219 6.40 -12.25 -10.62
N ILE A 220 6.62 -13.55 -10.42
CA ILE A 220 6.75 -14.13 -9.07
C ILE A 220 8.19 -14.41 -8.66
N ARG A 221 9.12 -14.62 -9.59
CA ARG A 221 10.52 -14.95 -9.28
C ARG A 221 11.18 -13.96 -8.32
N PRO A 222 11.00 -12.63 -8.47
CA PRO A 222 11.56 -11.66 -7.53
C PRO A 222 10.94 -11.68 -6.13
N LEU A 223 9.71 -12.25 -6.00
CA LEU A 223 8.94 -12.27 -4.75
C LEU A 223 9.25 -13.51 -3.89
N LEU A 224 9.86 -14.55 -4.48
CA LEU A 224 10.11 -15.81 -3.79
C LEU A 224 11.22 -15.68 -2.75
N PRO A 225 11.08 -16.33 -1.57
CA PRO A 225 12.17 -16.45 -0.63
C PRO A 225 13.30 -17.27 -1.26
N ALA A 226 14.55 -16.86 -1.06
CA ALA A 226 15.71 -17.55 -1.59
C ALA A 226 16.24 -18.62 -0.61
N ASP A 227 16.19 -18.33 0.67
CA ASP A 227 16.69 -19.17 1.76
C ASP A 227 16.00 -18.75 3.08
N GLY A 228 16.36 -19.37 4.20
CA GLY A 228 15.85 -19.03 5.52
C GLY A 228 14.56 -19.79 5.88
N ARG A 229 13.78 -19.23 6.82
CA ARG A 229 12.58 -19.85 7.39
C ARG A 229 11.27 -19.32 6.81
N SER A 230 11.35 -18.33 5.94
CA SER A 230 10.17 -17.82 5.22
C SER A 230 9.75 -18.78 4.12
N ARG A 231 8.44 -18.85 3.85
CA ARG A 231 7.81 -19.77 2.90
C ARG A 231 6.87 -19.03 1.98
N ALA A 232 6.54 -19.66 0.85
CA ALA A 232 5.57 -19.11 -0.09
C ALA A 232 4.57 -20.17 -0.55
N LEU A 233 3.28 -19.80 -0.53
CA LEU A 233 2.19 -20.50 -1.20
C LEU A 233 1.83 -19.67 -2.43
N VAL A 234 2.00 -20.24 -3.62
CA VAL A 234 1.70 -19.57 -4.89
C VAL A 234 0.52 -20.26 -5.54
N THR A 235 -0.45 -19.49 -6.03
CA THR A 235 -1.51 -20.05 -6.88
C THR A 235 -1.39 -19.52 -8.29
N SER A 236 -1.65 -20.35 -9.28
CA SER A 236 -1.63 -19.97 -10.68
C SER A 236 -2.61 -20.83 -11.51
N ARG A 237 -3.07 -20.28 -12.64
CA ARG A 237 -3.76 -21.07 -13.67
C ARG A 237 -2.77 -21.73 -14.65
N ARG A 238 -1.53 -21.21 -14.71
CA ARG A 238 -0.46 -21.71 -15.54
C ARG A 238 0.47 -22.63 -14.76
N LEU A 239 1.12 -23.54 -15.42
CA LEU A 239 2.06 -24.49 -14.81
C LEU A 239 3.34 -23.81 -14.30
N LEU A 240 3.68 -22.63 -14.83
CA LEU A 240 4.90 -21.88 -14.49
C LEU A 240 6.13 -22.79 -14.46
N ALA A 241 6.32 -23.52 -15.56
CA ALA A 241 7.33 -24.59 -15.66
C ALA A 241 8.77 -24.08 -15.52
N GLY A 242 9.01 -22.80 -15.84
CA GLY A 242 10.31 -22.14 -15.74
C GLY A 242 10.70 -21.71 -14.32
N LEU A 243 9.91 -22.03 -13.27
CA LEU A 243 10.30 -21.80 -11.90
C LEU A 243 11.11 -22.99 -11.36
N GLU A 244 12.28 -22.72 -10.86
CA GLU A 244 13.19 -23.67 -10.25
C GLU A 244 12.93 -23.77 -8.73
N GLY A 245 13.20 -24.94 -8.13
CA GLY A 245 13.14 -25.10 -6.68
C GLY A 245 11.74 -25.00 -6.06
N VAL A 246 10.67 -25.19 -6.83
CA VAL A 246 9.29 -25.14 -6.36
C VAL A 246 8.65 -26.53 -6.32
N HIS A 247 7.88 -26.80 -5.27
CA HIS A 247 7.03 -27.97 -5.17
C HIS A 247 5.70 -27.70 -5.86
N ARG A 248 5.29 -28.55 -6.79
CA ARG A 248 4.11 -28.32 -7.62
C ARG A 248 2.97 -29.26 -7.24
N LEU A 249 1.79 -28.69 -7.07
CA LEU A 249 0.52 -29.39 -6.94
C LEU A 249 -0.40 -28.97 -8.09
N SER A 250 -0.81 -29.92 -8.92
CA SER A 250 -1.85 -29.67 -9.91
C SER A 250 -3.21 -30.01 -9.29
N LEU A 251 -3.99 -28.96 -8.99
CA LEU A 251 -5.30 -29.09 -8.39
C LEU A 251 -6.34 -29.47 -9.42
N GLY A 252 -6.97 -30.63 -9.24
CA GLY A 252 -8.10 -31.08 -10.04
C GLY A 252 -9.46 -30.67 -9.47
N PRO A 253 -10.56 -30.98 -10.14
CA PRO A 253 -11.89 -30.94 -9.56
C PRO A 253 -11.97 -31.75 -8.26
N LEU A 254 -12.91 -31.43 -7.38
CA LEU A 254 -13.21 -32.29 -6.24
C LEU A 254 -13.69 -33.66 -6.74
N PRO A 255 -13.24 -34.76 -6.16
CA PRO A 255 -13.86 -36.04 -6.36
C PRO A 255 -15.36 -35.95 -6.09
N LEU A 256 -16.17 -36.77 -6.79
CA LEU A 256 -17.63 -36.67 -6.70
C LEU A 256 -18.13 -36.82 -5.25
N ALA A 257 -17.50 -37.64 -4.46
CA ALA A 257 -17.84 -37.81 -3.04
C ALA A 257 -17.61 -36.52 -2.24
N GLU A 258 -16.44 -35.88 -2.39
CA GLU A 258 -16.13 -34.63 -1.70
C GLU A 258 -16.98 -33.46 -2.23
N ALA A 259 -17.29 -33.46 -3.53
CA ALA A 259 -18.18 -32.48 -4.15
C ALA A 259 -19.61 -32.59 -3.59
N ALA A 260 -20.11 -33.81 -3.46
CA ALA A 260 -21.40 -34.09 -2.85
C ALA A 260 -21.41 -33.73 -1.35
N GLU A 261 -20.31 -34.01 -0.63
CA GLU A 261 -20.13 -33.62 0.77
C GLU A 261 -20.17 -32.09 0.95
N LEU A 262 -19.42 -31.34 0.12
CA LEU A 262 -19.43 -29.89 0.14
C LEU A 262 -20.85 -29.35 -0.10
N LEU A 263 -21.54 -29.87 -1.11
CA LEU A 263 -22.90 -29.44 -1.44
C LEU A 263 -23.88 -29.80 -0.30
N THR A 264 -23.75 -30.99 0.28
CA THR A 264 -24.54 -31.40 1.44
C THR A 264 -24.28 -30.52 2.65
N GLY A 265 -23.02 -30.15 2.93
CA GLY A 265 -22.65 -29.21 4.00
C GLY A 265 -23.26 -27.83 3.82
N ILE A 266 -23.30 -27.34 2.59
CA ILE A 266 -23.97 -26.06 2.27
C ILE A 266 -25.47 -26.18 2.48
N LEU A 267 -26.10 -27.28 2.02
CA LEU A 267 -27.54 -27.52 2.13
C LEU A 267 -27.98 -27.77 3.58
N ALA A 268 -27.13 -28.34 4.42
CA ALA A 268 -27.42 -28.59 5.85
C ALA A 268 -27.74 -27.26 6.59
N ARG A 269 -27.19 -26.14 6.17
CA ARG A 269 -27.53 -24.81 6.72
C ARG A 269 -29.01 -24.45 6.55
N ARG A 270 -29.71 -25.12 5.65
CA ARG A 270 -31.15 -24.94 5.39
C ARG A 270 -32.02 -25.78 6.33
N GLY A 271 -31.46 -26.72 7.06
CA GLY A 271 -32.25 -27.72 7.82
C GLY A 271 -33.00 -28.74 6.93
N SER A 272 -32.60 -28.84 5.66
CA SER A 272 -33.20 -29.78 4.68
C SER A 272 -32.37 -31.05 4.60
N SER A 273 -33.09 -32.19 4.62
CA SER A 273 -32.49 -33.52 4.42
C SER A 273 -32.52 -33.95 2.94
N ASP A 274 -32.42 -33.03 2.00
CA ASP A 274 -32.26 -33.35 0.57
C ASP A 274 -30.89 -34.01 0.35
N GLY A 275 -30.75 -35.25 0.77
CA GLY A 275 -29.63 -36.10 0.52
C GLY A 275 -30.02 -37.21 -0.47
N GLY A 276 -29.11 -37.63 -1.30
CA GLY A 276 -29.33 -38.74 -2.20
C GLY A 276 -28.82 -38.53 -3.62
N SER A 277 -29.36 -39.24 -4.61
CA SER A 277 -28.92 -39.19 -6.00
C SER A 277 -28.91 -37.78 -6.60
N ALA A 278 -29.85 -36.94 -6.25
CA ALA A 278 -29.97 -35.56 -6.78
C ALA A 278 -28.79 -34.66 -6.37
N VAL A 279 -28.22 -34.81 -5.20
CA VAL A 279 -27.02 -34.05 -4.78
C VAL A 279 -25.80 -34.54 -5.56
N GLY A 280 -25.71 -35.86 -5.82
CA GLY A 280 -24.67 -36.44 -6.68
C GLY A 280 -24.78 -35.92 -8.12
N GLU A 281 -25.96 -35.89 -8.71
CA GLU A 281 -26.22 -35.35 -10.04
C GLU A 281 -25.86 -33.85 -10.14
N LEU A 282 -26.25 -33.06 -9.15
CA LEU A 282 -25.84 -31.66 -9.08
C LEU A 282 -24.33 -31.48 -8.98
N ALA A 283 -23.66 -32.32 -8.19
CA ALA A 283 -22.20 -32.31 -8.09
C ALA A 283 -21.52 -32.66 -9.42
N GLU A 284 -22.12 -33.62 -10.18
CA GLU A 284 -21.68 -33.95 -11.54
C GLU A 284 -21.89 -32.77 -12.49
N PHE A 285 -23.07 -32.14 -12.52
CA PHE A 285 -23.34 -30.97 -13.36
C PHE A 285 -22.41 -29.80 -13.04
N CYS A 286 -22.02 -29.62 -11.78
CA CYS A 286 -21.01 -28.65 -11.38
C CYS A 286 -19.57 -29.07 -11.78
N GLY A 287 -19.38 -30.31 -12.30
CA GLY A 287 -18.06 -30.83 -12.68
C GLY A 287 -17.08 -30.93 -11.52
N GLY A 288 -17.55 -31.07 -10.27
CA GLY A 288 -16.71 -31.04 -9.08
C GLY A 288 -16.02 -29.70 -8.82
N LEU A 289 -16.46 -28.62 -9.46
CA LEU A 289 -15.88 -27.28 -9.25
C LEU A 289 -16.44 -26.63 -7.97
N PRO A 290 -15.62 -26.33 -6.95
CA PRO A 290 -16.09 -25.76 -5.68
C PRO A 290 -16.89 -24.48 -5.85
N LEU A 291 -16.51 -23.62 -6.79
CA LEU A 291 -17.23 -22.39 -7.09
C LEU A 291 -18.64 -22.66 -7.59
N ALA A 292 -18.79 -23.59 -8.53
CA ALA A 292 -20.10 -23.97 -9.08
C ALA A 292 -20.98 -24.64 -8.00
N LEU A 293 -20.40 -25.51 -7.19
CA LEU A 293 -21.06 -26.16 -6.06
C LEU A 293 -21.60 -25.15 -5.05
N ARG A 294 -20.78 -24.12 -4.72
CA ARG A 294 -21.23 -23.03 -3.84
C ARG A 294 -22.38 -22.25 -4.42
N ILE A 295 -22.32 -21.89 -5.68
CA ILE A 295 -23.38 -21.15 -6.36
C ILE A 295 -24.67 -21.96 -6.34
N VAL A 296 -24.59 -23.23 -6.72
CA VAL A 296 -25.76 -24.14 -6.70
C VAL A 296 -26.29 -24.33 -5.30
N GLY A 297 -25.40 -24.62 -4.34
CA GLY A 297 -25.76 -24.82 -2.93
C GLY A 297 -26.41 -23.60 -2.30
N ASN A 298 -25.79 -22.43 -2.42
CA ASN A 298 -26.33 -21.17 -1.90
C ASN A 298 -27.70 -20.85 -2.51
N ARG A 299 -27.87 -21.15 -3.79
CA ARG A 299 -29.12 -20.96 -4.49
C ARG A 299 -30.24 -21.87 -3.95
N LEU A 300 -29.94 -23.11 -3.71
CA LEU A 300 -30.89 -24.03 -3.09
C LEU A 300 -31.22 -23.61 -1.64
N VAL A 301 -30.22 -23.12 -0.91
CA VAL A 301 -30.40 -22.61 0.47
C VAL A 301 -31.30 -21.39 0.48
N SER A 302 -31.14 -20.46 -0.44
CA SER A 302 -31.95 -19.23 -0.52
C SER A 302 -33.41 -19.49 -0.95
N ARG A 303 -33.72 -20.70 -1.44
CA ARG A 303 -35.06 -21.08 -1.96
C ARG A 303 -35.59 -22.36 -1.35
N PRO A 304 -36.20 -22.26 -0.15
CA PRO A 304 -36.70 -23.44 0.57
C PRO A 304 -37.69 -24.31 -0.17
N GLY A 305 -38.42 -23.77 -1.15
CA GLY A 305 -39.39 -24.53 -1.94
C GLY A 305 -38.81 -25.32 -3.12
N TRP A 306 -37.50 -25.18 -3.39
CA TRP A 306 -36.86 -25.90 -4.50
C TRP A 306 -36.26 -27.22 -4.04
N ARG A 307 -36.52 -28.26 -4.83
CA ARG A 307 -35.91 -29.59 -4.60
C ARG A 307 -34.63 -29.71 -5.42
N ALA A 308 -33.63 -30.38 -4.85
CA ALA A 308 -32.37 -30.63 -5.55
C ALA A 308 -32.57 -31.34 -6.90
N ALA A 309 -33.54 -32.28 -6.96
CA ALA A 309 -33.88 -33.02 -8.19
C ALA A 309 -34.43 -32.08 -9.29
N GLU A 310 -35.37 -31.20 -8.95
CA GLU A 310 -35.94 -30.22 -9.94
C GLU A 310 -34.86 -29.28 -10.47
N PHE A 311 -33.84 -28.99 -9.63
CA PHE A 311 -32.75 -28.13 -10.03
C PHE A 311 -31.76 -28.86 -10.93
N ALA A 312 -31.51 -30.14 -10.68
CA ALA A 312 -30.72 -31.01 -11.55
C ALA A 312 -31.36 -31.13 -12.94
N ASP A 313 -32.68 -31.36 -13.00
CA ASP A 313 -33.43 -31.42 -14.26
C ASP A 313 -33.30 -30.11 -15.06
N ARG A 314 -33.32 -28.96 -14.42
CA ARG A 314 -33.14 -27.66 -15.07
C ARG A 314 -31.72 -27.45 -15.61
N LEU A 315 -30.71 -27.88 -14.87
CA LEU A 315 -29.31 -27.83 -15.33
C LEU A 315 -29.13 -28.69 -16.59
N ALA A 316 -29.71 -29.89 -16.60
CA ALA A 316 -29.66 -30.76 -17.73
C ALA A 316 -30.31 -30.16 -19.00
N ASP A 317 -31.42 -29.43 -18.86
CA ASP A 317 -32.15 -28.85 -20.00
C ASP A 317 -31.44 -27.60 -20.58
N GLU A 318 -30.75 -26.82 -19.77
CA GLU A 318 -30.03 -25.61 -20.20
C GLU A 318 -28.65 -25.90 -20.86
N GLU A 319 -28.03 -27.06 -20.58
CA GLU A 319 -26.81 -27.48 -21.30
C GLU A 319 -27.01 -27.50 -22.83
N ARG A 320 -28.23 -27.70 -23.32
CA ARG A 320 -28.58 -27.68 -24.73
C ARG A 320 -28.67 -26.30 -25.37
N ARG A 321 -28.82 -25.23 -24.59
CA ARG A 321 -28.94 -23.84 -25.08
C ARG A 321 -27.62 -23.08 -25.20
N LEU A 322 -26.57 -23.57 -24.54
CA LEU A 322 -25.27 -22.88 -24.47
C LEU A 322 -24.19 -23.44 -25.41
N ASP A 323 -24.59 -24.00 -26.57
CA ASP A 323 -23.69 -24.55 -27.58
C ASP A 323 -22.60 -23.59 -28.11
N GLN A 324 -22.55 -22.35 -27.65
CA GLN A 324 -21.54 -21.36 -28.03
C GLN A 324 -20.36 -21.23 -27.06
N PHE A 325 -20.41 -21.83 -25.88
CA PHE A 325 -19.28 -21.81 -24.91
C PHE A 325 -18.47 -23.11 -24.99
N ARG A 326 -17.38 -23.08 -25.70
CA ARG A 326 -16.53 -24.25 -25.98
C ARG A 326 -15.60 -24.61 -24.83
N ALA A 327 -15.65 -25.88 -24.39
CA ALA A 327 -14.68 -26.70 -23.66
C ALA A 327 -14.31 -26.28 -22.22
N GLY A 328 -14.70 -27.08 -21.25
CA GLY A 328 -14.30 -26.98 -19.84
C GLY A 328 -15.14 -26.03 -18.99
N ASP A 329 -15.50 -24.88 -19.50
CA ASP A 329 -16.22 -23.82 -18.78
C ASP A 329 -17.77 -23.92 -18.89
N LEU A 330 -18.26 -24.81 -19.73
CA LEU A 330 -19.69 -24.97 -20.03
C LEU A 330 -20.56 -25.19 -18.77
N LYS A 331 -20.13 -26.03 -17.88
CA LYS A 331 -20.87 -26.36 -16.66
C LYS A 331 -20.92 -25.21 -15.64
N VAL A 332 -19.86 -24.42 -15.57
CA VAL A 332 -19.80 -23.26 -14.68
C VAL A 332 -20.62 -22.09 -15.20
N ALA A 333 -20.57 -21.82 -16.50
CA ALA A 333 -21.40 -20.80 -17.15
C ALA A 333 -22.89 -21.06 -16.98
N THR A 334 -23.32 -22.34 -17.07
CA THR A 334 -24.71 -22.74 -16.82
C THR A 334 -25.12 -22.47 -15.37
N ALA A 335 -24.24 -22.77 -14.39
CA ALA A 335 -24.50 -22.48 -13.00
C ALA A 335 -24.62 -20.96 -12.73
N PHE A 336 -23.76 -20.15 -13.36
CA PHE A 336 -23.86 -18.69 -13.27
C PHE A 336 -25.14 -18.16 -13.92
N ALA A 337 -25.50 -18.65 -15.12
CA ALA A 337 -26.72 -18.28 -15.83
C ALA A 337 -27.95 -18.53 -14.97
N MET A 338 -28.02 -19.70 -14.35
CA MET A 338 -29.13 -20.04 -13.47
C MET A 338 -29.23 -19.17 -12.22
N SER A 339 -28.08 -18.79 -11.62
CA SER A 339 -28.08 -17.83 -10.51
C SER A 339 -28.51 -16.43 -10.96
N TYR A 340 -28.01 -16.00 -12.12
CA TYR A 340 -28.36 -14.73 -12.75
C TYR A 340 -29.84 -14.60 -13.10
N GLU A 341 -30.46 -15.63 -13.68
CA GLU A 341 -31.87 -15.62 -14.10
C GLU A 341 -32.85 -15.51 -12.93
N GLN A 342 -32.40 -15.80 -11.73
CA GLN A 342 -33.25 -15.69 -10.54
C GLN A 342 -33.12 -14.37 -9.80
N LEU A 343 -32.12 -13.59 -10.11
CA LEU A 343 -32.04 -12.23 -9.60
C LEU A 343 -33.30 -11.45 -9.99
N ALA A 344 -33.71 -10.52 -9.16
CA ALA A 344 -34.67 -9.51 -9.53
C ALA A 344 -34.20 -8.75 -10.78
N ALA A 345 -35.10 -8.24 -11.59
CA ALA A 345 -34.74 -7.52 -12.82
C ALA A 345 -33.81 -6.30 -12.54
N SER A 346 -34.01 -5.63 -11.39
CA SER A 346 -33.16 -4.56 -10.88
C SER A 346 -31.72 -5.07 -10.58
N THR A 347 -31.63 -6.15 -9.85
CA THR A 347 -30.34 -6.75 -9.46
C THR A 347 -29.57 -7.31 -10.66
N ARG A 348 -30.26 -7.94 -11.63
CA ARG A 348 -29.64 -8.36 -12.90
C ARG A 348 -29.02 -7.20 -13.65
N ARG A 349 -29.70 -6.06 -13.67
CA ARG A 349 -29.20 -4.83 -14.29
C ARG A 349 -27.95 -4.34 -13.58
N VAL A 350 -27.98 -4.24 -12.27
CA VAL A 350 -26.79 -3.87 -11.45
C VAL A 350 -25.65 -4.83 -11.73
N PHE A 351 -25.88 -6.15 -11.64
CA PHE A 351 -24.85 -7.17 -11.87
C PHE A 351 -24.09 -6.99 -13.17
N ARG A 352 -24.82 -6.91 -14.31
CA ARG A 352 -24.12 -6.82 -15.61
C ARG A 352 -23.44 -5.47 -15.80
N ARG A 353 -24.01 -4.37 -15.26
CA ARG A 353 -23.45 -3.02 -15.36
C ARG A 353 -22.21 -2.82 -14.49
N LEU A 354 -22.10 -3.53 -13.38
CA LEU A 354 -20.89 -3.56 -12.56
C LEU A 354 -19.66 -4.06 -13.35
N ALA A 355 -19.83 -4.79 -14.45
CA ALA A 355 -18.73 -5.16 -15.35
C ALA A 355 -18.07 -3.96 -16.05
N LEU A 356 -18.72 -2.78 -16.06
CA LEU A 356 -18.18 -1.52 -16.59
C LEU A 356 -17.18 -0.85 -15.63
N VAL A 357 -17.16 -1.23 -14.36
CA VAL A 357 -16.23 -0.66 -13.38
C VAL A 357 -14.80 -0.98 -13.80
N PRO A 358 -13.91 0.01 -13.99
CA PRO A 358 -12.57 -0.25 -14.52
C PRO A 358 -11.68 -1.08 -13.60
N GLY A 359 -11.76 -0.80 -12.31
CA GLY A 359 -10.98 -1.49 -11.27
C GLY A 359 -11.53 -2.86 -10.93
N ARG A 360 -10.97 -3.46 -9.92
CA ARG A 360 -11.22 -4.86 -9.53
C ARG A 360 -12.23 -4.99 -8.43
N ASP A 361 -12.28 -3.98 -7.59
CA ASP A 361 -13.21 -3.84 -6.48
C ASP A 361 -13.89 -2.47 -6.54
N PHE A 362 -14.99 -2.35 -5.84
CA PHE A 362 -15.81 -1.16 -5.81
C PHE A 362 -16.59 -1.10 -4.48
N ASP A 363 -16.95 0.09 -4.09
CA ASP A 363 -17.88 0.34 -3.00
C ASP A 363 -19.33 0.48 -3.48
N ALA A 364 -20.25 0.63 -2.55
CA ALA A 364 -21.68 0.79 -2.86
C ALA A 364 -21.94 2.08 -3.65
N ALA A 365 -21.17 3.14 -3.45
CA ALA A 365 -21.37 4.41 -4.16
C ALA A 365 -21.05 4.25 -5.65
N LEU A 366 -19.91 3.64 -5.98
CA LEU A 366 -19.55 3.33 -7.37
C LEU A 366 -20.52 2.32 -7.99
N ALA A 367 -20.96 1.33 -7.22
CA ALA A 367 -21.97 0.36 -7.66
C ALA A 367 -23.31 1.01 -7.97
N ALA A 368 -23.74 2.00 -7.19
CA ALA A 368 -24.98 2.75 -7.45
C ALA A 368 -24.90 3.54 -8.77
N VAL A 369 -23.75 4.16 -9.02
CA VAL A 369 -23.48 4.87 -10.29
C VAL A 369 -23.48 3.90 -11.47
N ALA A 370 -22.74 2.81 -11.37
CA ALA A 370 -22.67 1.80 -12.44
C ALA A 370 -24.02 1.15 -12.71
N GLY A 371 -24.76 0.80 -11.65
CA GLY A 371 -26.11 0.24 -11.73
C GLY A 371 -27.18 1.22 -12.22
N ALA A 372 -26.89 2.52 -12.18
CA ALA A 372 -27.86 3.61 -12.36
C ALA A 372 -29.08 3.41 -11.43
N THR A 373 -28.83 3.28 -10.14
CA THR A 373 -29.84 3.01 -9.10
C THR A 373 -29.59 3.85 -7.84
N SER A 374 -30.58 3.91 -6.95
CA SER A 374 -30.43 4.57 -5.66
C SER A 374 -29.50 3.80 -4.72
N MET A 375 -29.02 4.44 -3.65
CA MET A 375 -28.23 3.78 -2.62
C MET A 375 -28.98 2.61 -1.95
N GLU A 376 -30.28 2.76 -1.69
CA GLU A 376 -31.12 1.70 -1.14
C GLU A 376 -31.19 0.50 -2.09
N GLY A 377 -31.50 0.76 -3.37
CA GLY A 377 -31.58 -0.31 -4.38
C GLY A 377 -30.25 -0.99 -4.68
N VAL A 378 -29.12 -0.29 -4.51
CA VAL A 378 -27.81 -0.92 -4.69
C VAL A 378 -27.45 -1.82 -3.51
N TRP A 379 -27.77 -1.42 -2.26
CA TRP A 379 -27.52 -2.27 -1.10
C TRP A 379 -28.31 -3.59 -1.20
N GLU A 380 -29.60 -3.52 -1.56
CA GLU A 380 -30.41 -4.73 -1.80
C GLU A 380 -29.80 -5.61 -2.90
N ALA A 381 -29.31 -5.00 -3.98
CA ALA A 381 -28.70 -5.74 -5.08
C ALA A 381 -27.34 -6.38 -4.67
N LEU A 382 -26.50 -5.66 -3.93
CA LEU A 382 -25.21 -6.15 -3.48
C LEU A 382 -25.36 -7.32 -2.50
N ASP A 383 -26.31 -7.21 -1.56
CA ASP A 383 -26.62 -8.29 -0.61
C ASP A 383 -27.10 -9.53 -1.35
N GLU A 384 -28.03 -9.41 -2.30
CA GLU A 384 -28.51 -10.52 -3.12
C GLU A 384 -27.38 -11.17 -3.94
N LEU A 385 -26.45 -10.36 -4.48
CA LEU A 385 -25.34 -10.85 -5.29
C LEU A 385 -24.27 -11.56 -4.44
N VAL A 386 -24.00 -11.08 -3.22
CA VAL A 386 -23.11 -11.74 -2.26
C VAL A 386 -23.71 -13.05 -1.78
N ASP A 387 -24.98 -13.04 -1.41
CA ASP A 387 -25.69 -14.25 -0.95
C ASP A 387 -25.71 -15.38 -1.99
N LEU A 388 -25.75 -15.00 -3.28
CA LEU A 388 -25.71 -15.97 -4.38
C LEU A 388 -24.29 -16.33 -4.82
N GLY A 389 -23.25 -15.75 -4.18
CA GLY A 389 -21.84 -15.99 -4.50
C GLY A 389 -21.40 -15.41 -5.86
N LEU A 390 -22.16 -14.46 -6.41
CA LEU A 390 -21.83 -13.76 -7.64
C LEU A 390 -20.90 -12.57 -7.39
N LEU A 391 -20.89 -12.06 -6.16
CA LEU A 391 -19.91 -11.10 -5.67
C LEU A 391 -19.25 -11.65 -4.39
N GLN A 392 -18.05 -11.18 -4.14
CA GLN A 392 -17.32 -11.40 -2.90
C GLN A 392 -17.37 -10.12 -2.09
N ASP A 393 -17.75 -10.25 -0.81
CA ASP A 393 -17.62 -9.21 0.18
C ASP A 393 -16.17 -9.14 0.66
N GLY A 394 -15.58 -7.97 0.59
CA GLY A 394 -14.20 -7.68 1.00
C GLY A 394 -14.13 -6.90 2.32
N ALA A 395 -12.92 -6.63 2.78
CA ALA A 395 -12.70 -5.75 3.91
C ALA A 395 -13.22 -4.32 3.59
N SER A 396 -13.68 -3.60 4.61
CA SER A 396 -14.10 -2.20 4.51
C SER A 396 -15.28 -1.94 3.55
N ALA A 397 -16.27 -2.85 3.52
CA ALA A 397 -17.47 -2.74 2.67
C ALA A 397 -17.16 -2.57 1.17
N ARG A 398 -16.14 -3.25 0.68
CA ARG A 398 -15.81 -3.32 -0.74
C ARG A 398 -16.22 -4.65 -1.33
N TYR A 399 -16.66 -4.61 -2.59
CA TYR A 399 -17.16 -5.76 -3.33
C TYR A 399 -16.28 -6.02 -4.54
N ARG A 400 -16.13 -7.30 -4.91
CA ARG A 400 -15.40 -7.68 -6.11
C ARG A 400 -16.02 -8.87 -6.80
N PHE A 401 -15.86 -8.90 -8.12
CA PHE A 401 -16.15 -10.10 -8.89
C PHE A 401 -15.03 -11.13 -8.74
N HIS A 402 -15.41 -12.40 -8.72
CA HIS A 402 -14.48 -13.42 -9.19
C HIS A 402 -14.29 -13.27 -10.70
N ASP A 403 -13.06 -13.47 -11.21
CA ASP A 403 -12.72 -13.22 -12.63
C ASP A 403 -13.72 -13.83 -13.63
N LEU A 404 -14.13 -15.09 -13.41
CA LEU A 404 -15.09 -15.76 -14.30
C LEU A 404 -16.48 -15.15 -14.22
N VAL A 405 -16.88 -14.72 -13.05
CA VAL A 405 -18.18 -14.08 -12.85
C VAL A 405 -18.18 -12.72 -13.51
N ARG A 406 -17.04 -11.99 -13.47
CA ARG A 406 -16.90 -10.71 -14.19
C ARG A 406 -16.99 -10.89 -15.70
N LEU A 407 -16.35 -11.93 -16.25
CA LEU A 407 -16.47 -12.26 -17.67
C LEU A 407 -17.93 -12.57 -18.05
N PHE A 408 -18.59 -13.38 -17.23
CA PHE A 408 -20.00 -13.70 -17.43
C PHE A 408 -20.89 -12.44 -17.35
N ALA A 409 -20.62 -11.53 -16.37
CA ALA A 409 -21.34 -10.27 -16.27
C ALA A 409 -21.13 -9.39 -17.51
N ARG A 410 -19.92 -9.38 -18.07
CA ARG A 410 -19.59 -8.68 -19.32
C ARG A 410 -20.34 -9.25 -20.51
N ASP A 411 -20.40 -10.59 -20.64
CA ASP A 411 -21.17 -11.24 -21.70
C ASP A 411 -22.65 -10.91 -21.60
N ARG A 412 -23.22 -10.92 -20.39
CA ARG A 412 -24.62 -10.50 -20.15
C ARG A 412 -24.84 -9.03 -20.49
N LEU A 413 -23.91 -8.15 -20.12
CA LEU A 413 -23.98 -6.74 -20.50
C LEU A 413 -24.03 -6.57 -22.02
N HIS A 414 -23.16 -7.29 -22.75
CA HIS A 414 -23.13 -7.23 -24.21
C HIS A 414 -24.39 -7.81 -24.87
N ALA A 415 -24.98 -8.84 -24.26
CA ALA A 415 -26.15 -9.52 -24.80
C ALA A 415 -27.46 -8.77 -24.51
N GLU A 416 -27.56 -8.08 -23.37
CA GLU A 416 -28.83 -7.55 -22.85
C GLU A 416 -28.93 -6.01 -22.86
N GLU A 417 -27.78 -5.30 -23.02
CA GLU A 417 -27.75 -3.83 -23.09
C GLU A 417 -27.36 -3.37 -24.51
N PRO A 418 -28.12 -2.44 -25.12
CA PRO A 418 -27.73 -1.86 -26.40
C PRO A 418 -26.36 -1.19 -26.37
N PRO A 419 -25.59 -1.19 -27.47
CA PRO A 419 -24.28 -0.53 -27.50
C PRO A 419 -24.31 0.93 -27.03
N SER A 420 -25.30 1.70 -27.49
CA SER A 420 -25.44 3.11 -27.08
C SER A 420 -25.67 3.31 -25.59
N GLU A 421 -26.40 2.40 -24.92
CA GLU A 421 -26.58 2.46 -23.46
C GLU A 421 -25.29 2.09 -22.73
N ARG A 422 -24.58 1.09 -23.19
CA ARG A 422 -23.27 0.69 -22.63
C ARG A 422 -22.26 1.82 -22.73
N ASP A 423 -22.19 2.49 -23.89
CA ASP A 423 -21.30 3.62 -24.12
C ASP A 423 -21.66 4.80 -23.19
N ALA A 424 -22.96 5.13 -23.08
CA ALA A 424 -23.43 6.17 -22.17
C ALA A 424 -23.14 5.86 -20.70
N LEU A 425 -23.34 4.61 -20.28
CA LEU A 425 -23.04 4.16 -18.92
C LEU A 425 -21.52 4.18 -18.65
N THR A 426 -20.70 3.76 -19.61
CA THR A 426 -19.24 3.83 -19.51
C THR A 426 -18.78 5.27 -19.31
N VAL A 427 -19.36 6.21 -20.07
CA VAL A 427 -19.10 7.65 -19.90
C VAL A 427 -19.55 8.10 -18.50
N THR A 428 -20.71 7.68 -18.04
CA THR A 428 -21.25 8.05 -16.71
C THR A 428 -20.32 7.58 -15.59
N VAL A 429 -19.94 6.30 -15.59
CA VAL A 429 -19.05 5.70 -14.57
C VAL A 429 -17.67 6.37 -14.58
N THR A 430 -17.09 6.53 -15.77
CA THR A 430 -15.75 7.14 -15.90
C THR A 430 -15.76 8.62 -15.54
N SER A 431 -16.81 9.37 -15.90
CA SER A 431 -16.94 10.78 -15.52
C SER A 431 -17.12 10.96 -14.02
N TRP A 432 -17.89 10.07 -13.37
CA TRP A 432 -18.04 10.11 -11.92
C TRP A 432 -16.68 9.84 -11.22
N LEU A 433 -15.96 8.81 -11.65
CA LEU A 433 -14.66 8.46 -11.10
C LEU A 433 -13.64 9.58 -11.26
N LEU A 434 -13.59 10.20 -12.45
CA LEU A 434 -12.67 11.33 -12.71
C LEU A 434 -13.03 12.55 -11.88
N ARG A 435 -14.33 12.88 -11.76
CA ARG A 435 -14.78 13.97 -10.92
C ARG A 435 -14.43 13.74 -9.45
N MET A 436 -14.65 12.53 -8.94
CA MET A 436 -14.26 12.16 -7.58
C MET A 436 -12.76 12.29 -7.37
N ALA A 437 -11.96 11.78 -8.30
CA ALA A 437 -10.51 11.88 -8.25
C ALA A 437 -10.03 13.34 -8.30
N THR A 438 -10.64 14.16 -9.17
CA THR A 438 -10.33 15.58 -9.29
C THR A 438 -10.66 16.34 -8.00
N VAL A 439 -11.82 16.11 -7.42
CA VAL A 439 -12.20 16.73 -6.13
C VAL A 439 -11.25 16.28 -5.02
N ALA A 440 -10.97 14.98 -4.94
CA ALA A 440 -10.08 14.44 -3.93
C ALA A 440 -8.63 14.98 -4.08
N GLY A 441 -8.12 15.11 -5.31
CA GLY A 441 -6.81 15.71 -5.57
C GLY A 441 -6.73 17.18 -5.14
N ARG A 442 -7.79 17.93 -5.38
CA ARG A 442 -7.87 19.36 -5.01
C ARG A 442 -7.85 19.62 -3.50
N TRP A 443 -8.17 18.64 -2.66
CA TRP A 443 -8.00 18.75 -1.21
C TRP A 443 -6.57 19.08 -0.78
N PHE A 444 -5.60 18.80 -1.62
CA PHE A 444 -4.18 19.00 -1.34
C PHE A 444 -3.63 20.29 -1.96
N ASP A 445 -4.37 20.92 -2.88
CA ASP A 445 -3.96 22.17 -3.53
C ASP A 445 -4.22 23.38 -2.61
N PRO A 446 -3.17 24.08 -2.16
CA PRO A 446 -3.31 25.25 -1.30
C PRO A 446 -4.17 26.38 -1.91
N ALA A 447 -4.18 26.47 -3.24
CA ALA A 447 -4.92 27.51 -3.95
C ALA A 447 -6.43 27.27 -4.02
N TYR A 448 -6.87 26.03 -3.88
CA TYR A 448 -8.28 25.67 -4.03
C TYR A 448 -9.10 25.78 -2.74
N GLY A 449 -8.45 25.87 -1.57
CA GLY A 449 -9.16 25.82 -0.31
C GLY A 449 -9.89 24.50 -0.09
N ARG A 450 -10.90 24.49 0.77
CA ARG A 450 -11.74 23.29 0.96
C ARG A 450 -12.77 23.20 -0.17
N PRO A 451 -12.74 22.11 -0.96
CA PRO A 451 -13.79 21.87 -1.96
C PRO A 451 -15.15 21.79 -1.27
N ASP A 452 -16.19 22.21 -1.97
CA ASP A 452 -17.54 22.18 -1.42
C ASP A 452 -17.98 20.74 -1.14
N PRO A 453 -18.26 20.37 0.14
CA PRO A 453 -18.52 18.98 0.54
C PRO A 453 -19.69 18.30 -0.13
N PRO A 454 -20.78 18.99 -0.55
CA PRO A 454 -22.01 18.33 -1.02
C PRO A 454 -21.86 17.51 -2.30
N GLU A 455 -20.88 17.79 -3.14
CA GLU A 455 -20.78 17.11 -4.45
C GLU A 455 -20.00 15.79 -4.41
N ALA A 456 -19.11 15.58 -3.46
CA ALA A 456 -18.19 14.43 -3.44
C ALA A 456 -18.28 13.57 -2.19
N GLY A 457 -18.94 14.02 -1.14
CA GLY A 457 -19.05 13.29 0.12
C GLY A 457 -17.73 13.13 0.88
N LEU A 458 -16.68 13.86 0.50
CA LEU A 458 -15.39 13.89 1.20
C LEU A 458 -15.38 15.06 2.19
N SER A 459 -15.10 14.78 3.45
CA SER A 459 -15.18 15.76 4.54
C SER A 459 -13.81 16.16 5.10
N SER A 460 -12.75 15.45 4.73
CA SER A 460 -11.38 15.72 5.18
C SER A 460 -10.32 15.32 4.16
N SER A 461 -9.11 15.85 4.33
CA SER A 461 -7.95 15.46 3.51
C SER A 461 -7.54 14.00 3.73
N GLU A 462 -7.78 13.44 4.92
CA GLU A 462 -7.53 12.04 5.23
C GLU A 462 -8.48 11.13 4.44
N GLU A 463 -9.76 11.51 4.34
CA GLU A 463 -10.73 10.79 3.51
C GLU A 463 -10.38 10.88 2.03
N ALA A 464 -9.93 12.04 1.56
CA ALA A 464 -9.48 12.24 0.18
C ALA A 464 -8.24 11.38 -0.15
N ASP A 465 -7.22 11.37 0.73
CA ASP A 465 -6.03 10.52 0.60
C ASP A 465 -6.43 9.03 0.54
N HIS A 466 -7.24 8.62 1.50
CA HIS A 466 -7.73 7.24 1.55
C HIS A 466 -8.50 6.85 0.28
N TRP A 467 -9.41 7.71 -0.17
CA TRP A 467 -10.21 7.44 -1.37
C TRP A 467 -9.35 7.31 -2.62
N LEU A 468 -8.38 8.22 -2.83
CA LEU A 468 -7.47 8.19 -3.97
C LEU A 468 -6.62 6.92 -4.00
N ARG A 469 -6.10 6.48 -2.85
CA ARG A 469 -5.27 5.28 -2.75
C ARG A 469 -6.08 4.01 -2.96
N VAL A 470 -7.24 3.91 -2.32
CA VAL A 470 -8.09 2.72 -2.38
C VAL A 470 -8.73 2.56 -3.77
N ASN A 471 -9.06 3.66 -4.45
CA ASN A 471 -9.70 3.63 -5.76
C ASN A 471 -8.73 3.86 -6.93
N VAL A 472 -7.42 3.68 -6.74
CA VAL A 472 -6.43 3.96 -7.78
C VAL A 472 -6.70 3.20 -9.09
N ASP A 473 -7.04 1.91 -9.02
CA ASP A 473 -7.36 1.10 -10.21
C ASP A 473 -8.60 1.62 -10.93
N ASN A 474 -9.56 2.15 -10.18
CA ASN A 474 -10.82 2.67 -10.71
C ASN A 474 -10.61 4.00 -11.42
N TRP A 475 -10.04 5.01 -10.74
CA TRP A 475 -9.89 6.33 -11.35
C TRP A 475 -8.80 6.36 -12.43
N LEU A 476 -7.73 5.58 -12.30
CA LEU A 476 -6.71 5.46 -13.34
C LEU A 476 -7.26 4.71 -14.58
N GLY A 477 -8.08 3.67 -14.36
CA GLY A 477 -8.79 3.01 -15.44
C GLY A 477 -9.79 3.94 -16.14
N ALA A 478 -10.47 4.81 -15.39
CA ALA A 478 -11.35 5.84 -15.93
C ALA A 478 -10.58 6.91 -16.71
N LEU A 479 -9.39 7.31 -16.23
CA LEU A 479 -8.51 8.25 -16.92
C LEU A 479 -8.08 7.71 -18.30
N ARG A 480 -7.67 6.45 -18.37
CA ARG A 480 -7.33 5.76 -19.62
C ARG A 480 -8.51 5.68 -20.59
N ALA A 481 -9.68 5.31 -20.06
CA ALA A 481 -10.90 5.22 -20.87
C ALA A 481 -11.32 6.60 -21.41
N ALA A 482 -11.18 7.65 -20.60
CA ALA A 482 -11.45 9.02 -21.03
C ALA A 482 -10.49 9.51 -22.10
N ALA A 483 -9.19 9.22 -21.94
CA ALA A 483 -8.15 9.54 -22.91
C ALA A 483 -8.42 8.84 -24.25
N SER A 484 -8.68 7.54 -24.23
CA SER A 484 -9.03 6.77 -25.42
C SER A 484 -10.33 7.23 -26.08
N GLY A 485 -11.27 7.76 -25.29
CA GLY A 485 -12.55 8.30 -25.75
C GLY A 485 -12.49 9.78 -26.18
N GLY A 486 -11.30 10.42 -26.22
CA GLY A 486 -11.12 11.80 -26.65
C GLY A 486 -11.67 12.85 -25.66
N ARG A 487 -11.93 12.48 -24.40
CA ARG A 487 -12.41 13.40 -23.36
C ARG A 487 -11.25 14.16 -22.71
N HIS A 488 -10.53 14.90 -23.54
CA HIS A 488 -9.27 15.53 -23.17
C HIS A 488 -9.39 16.53 -22.01
N ALA A 489 -10.51 17.26 -21.91
CA ALA A 489 -10.72 18.20 -20.81
C ALA A 489 -10.79 17.49 -19.45
N ASP A 490 -11.57 16.38 -19.37
CA ASP A 490 -11.70 15.60 -18.13
C ASP A 490 -10.35 14.97 -17.72
N VAL A 491 -9.59 14.47 -18.70
CA VAL A 491 -8.26 13.91 -18.48
C VAL A 491 -7.31 14.94 -17.90
N LEU A 492 -7.27 16.11 -18.52
CA LEU A 492 -6.34 17.19 -18.14
C LEU A 492 -6.69 17.74 -16.75
N ASP A 493 -7.98 17.95 -16.46
CA ASP A 493 -8.44 18.45 -15.15
C ASP A 493 -8.12 17.46 -14.03
N CYS A 494 -8.28 16.15 -14.29
CA CYS A 494 -7.91 15.11 -13.34
C CYS A 494 -6.39 15.07 -13.13
N ALA A 495 -5.60 15.07 -14.20
CA ALA A 495 -4.15 15.04 -14.10
C ALA A 495 -3.58 16.26 -13.33
N GLU A 496 -4.12 17.45 -13.57
CA GLU A 496 -3.69 18.67 -12.86
C GLU A 496 -4.05 18.65 -11.37
N SER A 497 -5.19 18.06 -11.03
CA SER A 497 -5.60 17.94 -9.62
C SER A 497 -4.70 17.03 -8.80
N MET A 498 -3.90 16.18 -9.46
CA MET A 498 -2.98 15.24 -8.79
C MET A 498 -1.62 15.85 -8.43
N ASP A 499 -1.34 17.08 -8.86
CA ASP A 499 -0.07 17.76 -8.66
C ASP A 499 0.42 17.67 -7.20
N TRP A 500 -0.28 18.31 -6.27
CA TRP A 500 0.06 18.31 -4.85
C TRP A 500 -0.11 16.96 -4.15
N PHE A 501 -1.02 16.13 -4.64
CA PHE A 501 -1.20 14.80 -4.08
C PHE A 501 -0.03 13.88 -4.45
N SER A 502 0.57 14.07 -5.60
CA SER A 502 1.70 13.26 -6.05
C SER A 502 2.90 13.34 -5.10
N ASP A 503 3.15 14.50 -4.49
CA ASP A 503 4.19 14.67 -3.47
C ASP A 503 3.96 13.83 -2.20
N ARG A 504 2.71 13.60 -1.84
CA ARG A 504 2.34 12.77 -0.68
C ARG A 504 2.49 11.27 -0.96
N TRP A 505 2.46 10.91 -2.23
CA TRP A 505 2.55 9.53 -2.69
C TRP A 505 3.59 9.38 -3.81
N MET A 506 4.73 10.04 -3.64
CA MET A 506 5.75 10.24 -4.67
C MET A 506 6.26 8.94 -5.32
N HIS A 507 6.32 7.83 -4.60
CA HIS A 507 6.80 6.54 -5.14
C HIS A 507 5.71 5.68 -5.80
N ALA A 508 4.50 6.21 -6.01
CA ALA A 508 3.48 5.48 -6.74
C ALA A 508 3.86 5.38 -8.24
N PRO A 509 3.72 4.18 -8.84
CA PRO A 509 4.26 3.92 -10.18
C PRO A 509 3.49 4.62 -11.31
N HIS A 510 2.29 5.10 -11.03
CA HIS A 510 1.34 5.59 -12.04
C HIS A 510 1.51 7.08 -12.40
N TRP A 511 2.31 7.87 -11.68
CA TRP A 511 2.43 9.32 -11.94
C TRP A 511 2.94 9.63 -13.35
N HIS A 512 3.89 8.86 -13.84
CA HIS A 512 4.35 8.99 -15.22
C HIS A 512 3.19 8.85 -16.23
N GLU A 513 2.33 7.86 -16.06
CA GLU A 513 1.19 7.63 -16.94
C GLU A 513 0.16 8.76 -16.83
N VAL A 514 -0.17 9.17 -15.61
CA VAL A 514 -1.14 10.26 -15.35
C VAL A 514 -0.72 11.53 -16.06
N PHE A 515 0.52 11.95 -15.87
CA PHE A 515 1.03 13.20 -16.44
C PHE A 515 1.31 13.10 -17.95
N THR A 516 1.60 11.88 -18.47
CA THR A 516 1.69 11.65 -19.90
C THR A 516 0.32 11.84 -20.56
N LEU A 517 -0.72 11.20 -20.04
CA LEU A 517 -2.08 11.37 -20.55
C LEU A 517 -2.56 12.83 -20.43
N GLY A 518 -2.17 13.53 -19.35
CA GLY A 518 -2.42 14.96 -19.20
C GLY A 518 -1.74 15.81 -20.29
N ALA A 519 -0.47 15.53 -20.60
CA ALA A 519 0.28 16.25 -21.64
C ALA A 519 -0.29 16.00 -23.05
N GLU A 520 -0.68 14.75 -23.34
CA GLU A 520 -1.36 14.40 -24.58
C GLU A 520 -2.73 15.10 -24.70
N ALA A 521 -3.48 15.15 -23.61
CA ALA A 521 -4.76 15.84 -23.55
C ALA A 521 -4.61 17.36 -23.76
N ALA A 522 -3.62 17.99 -23.13
CA ALA A 522 -3.32 19.41 -23.33
C ALA A 522 -2.91 19.70 -24.77
N THR A 523 -2.15 18.80 -25.40
CA THR A 523 -1.78 18.88 -26.82
C THR A 523 -3.03 18.84 -27.70
N ALA A 524 -3.94 17.90 -27.43
CA ALA A 524 -5.18 17.75 -28.19
C ALA A 524 -6.14 18.94 -28.04
N LEU A 525 -6.05 19.67 -26.92
CA LEU A 525 -6.82 20.89 -26.65
C LEU A 525 -6.13 22.17 -27.17
N ASP A 526 -4.95 22.04 -27.78
CA ASP A 526 -4.10 23.17 -28.23
C ASP A 526 -3.81 24.18 -27.10
N ASP A 527 -3.57 23.65 -25.87
CA ASP A 527 -3.24 24.46 -24.70
C ASP A 527 -1.77 24.27 -24.29
N PRO A 528 -0.85 25.07 -24.86
CA PRO A 528 0.58 24.91 -24.60
C PRO A 528 0.97 25.28 -23.16
N ALA A 529 0.19 26.10 -22.45
CA ALA A 529 0.47 26.44 -21.05
C ALA A 529 0.21 25.24 -20.14
N ARG A 530 -0.95 24.58 -20.30
CA ARG A 530 -1.29 23.37 -19.55
C ARG A 530 -0.40 22.19 -19.97
N GLN A 531 -0.03 22.11 -21.27
CA GLN A 531 0.94 21.11 -21.73
C GLN A 531 2.31 21.28 -21.04
N ALA A 532 2.81 22.52 -20.93
CA ALA A 532 4.04 22.81 -20.20
C ALA A 532 3.95 22.39 -18.73
N ARG A 533 2.80 22.62 -18.07
CA ARG A 533 2.57 22.17 -16.69
C ARG A 533 2.70 20.65 -16.58
N GLN A 534 2.05 19.90 -17.46
CA GLN A 534 2.13 18.43 -17.41
C GLN A 534 3.53 17.90 -17.69
N LEU A 535 4.29 18.54 -18.57
CA LEU A 535 5.69 18.20 -18.82
C LEU A 535 6.59 18.52 -17.63
N ASN A 536 6.31 19.58 -16.87
CA ASN A 536 7.00 19.85 -15.61
C ASN A 536 6.71 18.78 -14.54
N LEU A 537 5.46 18.29 -14.46
CA LEU A 537 5.09 17.18 -13.57
C LEU A 537 5.73 15.86 -14.02
N LEU A 538 5.86 15.62 -15.32
CA LEU A 538 6.63 14.51 -15.86
C LEU A 538 8.11 14.61 -15.49
N ALA A 539 8.69 15.80 -15.60
CA ALA A 539 10.08 16.07 -15.19
C ALA A 539 10.26 15.73 -13.70
N TRP A 540 9.34 16.19 -12.84
CA TRP A 540 9.31 15.82 -11.42
C TRP A 540 9.21 14.28 -11.22
N ALA A 541 8.32 13.62 -11.95
CA ALA A 541 8.12 12.16 -11.85
C ALA A 541 9.34 11.34 -12.30
N HIS A 542 10.23 11.92 -13.10
CA HIS A 542 11.51 11.32 -13.44
C HIS A 542 12.61 11.68 -12.42
N LEU A 543 12.62 12.91 -11.93
CA LEU A 543 13.66 13.38 -11.01
C LEU A 543 13.54 12.75 -9.62
N VAL A 544 12.34 12.79 -9.01
CA VAL A 544 12.15 12.45 -7.60
C VAL A 544 11.93 10.95 -7.40
N PRO A 545 10.93 10.29 -8.03
CA PRO A 545 10.70 8.85 -7.81
C PRO A 545 11.69 7.93 -8.54
N ARG A 546 12.29 8.38 -9.65
CA ARG A 546 13.10 7.50 -10.53
C ARG A 546 14.58 7.82 -10.55
N ASP A 547 14.99 8.95 -10.02
CA ASP A 547 16.37 9.45 -10.04
C ASP A 547 17.00 9.48 -11.45
N ASP A 548 16.20 9.94 -12.44
CA ASP A 548 16.57 10.04 -13.86
C ASP A 548 16.72 11.52 -14.29
N PRO A 549 17.87 12.14 -13.96
CA PRO A 549 18.07 13.57 -14.25
C PRO A 549 18.18 13.87 -15.75
N GLU A 550 18.66 12.96 -16.56
CA GLU A 550 18.81 13.16 -18.01
C GLU A 550 17.44 13.27 -18.70
N THR A 551 16.51 12.39 -18.38
CA THR A 551 15.14 12.46 -18.88
C THR A 551 14.42 13.68 -18.34
N THR A 552 14.66 14.05 -17.08
CA THR A 552 14.15 15.30 -16.48
C THR A 552 14.53 16.51 -17.32
N LEU A 553 15.82 16.67 -17.68
CA LEU A 553 16.29 17.77 -18.51
C LEU A 553 15.62 17.81 -19.89
N ARG A 554 15.32 16.67 -20.49
CA ARG A 554 14.57 16.63 -21.76
C ARG A 554 13.14 17.17 -21.62
N TYR A 555 12.42 16.76 -20.56
CA TYR A 555 11.07 17.26 -20.33
C TYR A 555 11.05 18.73 -19.93
N THR A 556 11.98 19.18 -19.09
CA THR A 556 12.07 20.60 -18.70
C THR A 556 12.38 21.51 -19.90
N ALA A 557 13.22 21.07 -20.85
CA ALA A 557 13.49 21.81 -22.07
C ALA A 557 12.23 21.98 -22.94
N GLN A 558 11.44 20.91 -23.10
CA GLN A 558 10.17 20.96 -23.82
C GLN A 558 9.13 21.86 -23.11
N ALA A 559 9.04 21.72 -21.77
CA ALA A 559 8.16 22.55 -20.95
C ALA A 559 8.53 24.03 -21.07
N LEU A 560 9.81 24.37 -21.04
CA LEU A 560 10.33 25.73 -21.14
C LEU A 560 9.99 26.35 -22.49
N GLU A 561 10.14 25.62 -23.59
CA GLU A 561 9.77 26.06 -24.92
C GLU A 561 8.28 26.43 -25.02
N LEU A 562 7.40 25.48 -24.57
CA LEU A 562 5.96 25.70 -24.60
C LEU A 562 5.51 26.82 -23.66
N ALA A 563 6.06 26.87 -22.45
CA ALA A 563 5.76 27.90 -21.46
C ALA A 563 6.18 29.30 -21.95
N THR A 564 7.34 29.41 -22.63
CA THR A 564 7.82 30.65 -23.21
C THR A 564 6.90 31.12 -24.35
N ARG A 565 6.50 30.22 -25.23
CA ARG A 565 5.56 30.50 -26.33
C ARG A 565 4.19 30.96 -25.84
N SER A 566 3.69 30.37 -24.77
CA SER A 566 2.38 30.69 -24.16
C SER A 566 2.42 31.87 -23.18
N GLY A 567 3.62 32.34 -22.80
CA GLY A 567 3.78 33.36 -21.76
C GLY A 567 3.45 32.87 -20.34
N ALA A 568 3.43 31.55 -20.09
CA ALA A 568 3.10 30.97 -18.83
C ALA A 568 4.27 31.04 -17.84
N THR A 569 4.46 32.21 -17.22
CA THR A 569 5.64 32.53 -16.39
C THR A 569 5.84 31.52 -15.23
N ALA A 570 4.77 31.08 -14.59
CA ALA A 570 4.86 30.06 -13.52
C ALA A 570 5.44 28.74 -14.05
N GLN A 571 5.08 28.33 -15.26
CA GLN A 571 5.60 27.09 -15.86
C GLN A 571 7.05 27.24 -16.35
N ILE A 572 7.46 28.44 -16.74
CA ILE A 572 8.87 28.74 -16.99
C ILE A 572 9.68 28.58 -15.70
N ALA A 573 9.17 29.10 -14.58
CA ALA A 573 9.79 28.97 -13.27
C ALA A 573 9.92 27.49 -12.85
N SER A 574 8.84 26.71 -12.97
CA SER A 574 8.84 25.27 -12.65
C SER A 574 9.82 24.46 -13.51
N ALA A 575 9.95 24.81 -14.81
CA ALA A 575 10.92 24.17 -15.70
C ALA A 575 12.37 24.43 -15.24
N HIS A 576 12.68 25.66 -14.85
CA HIS A 576 14.00 26.01 -14.31
C HIS A 576 14.26 25.31 -12.97
N HIS A 577 13.28 25.25 -12.08
CA HIS A 577 13.37 24.57 -10.78
C HIS A 577 13.68 23.06 -10.93
N ASN A 578 12.90 22.34 -11.76
CA ASN A 578 13.13 20.93 -12.01
C ASN A 578 14.49 20.69 -12.73
N ALA A 579 14.85 21.57 -13.67
CA ALA A 579 16.14 21.49 -14.34
C ALA A 579 17.30 21.68 -13.36
N ALA A 580 17.19 22.64 -12.43
CA ALA A 580 18.20 22.84 -11.39
C ALA A 580 18.39 21.60 -10.50
N GLY A 581 17.30 20.95 -10.10
CA GLY A 581 17.36 19.70 -9.38
C GLY A 581 18.09 18.58 -10.12
N ALA A 582 17.85 18.46 -11.43
CA ALA A 582 18.52 17.48 -12.28
C ALA A 582 20.01 17.82 -12.50
N LEU A 583 20.34 19.08 -12.79
CA LEU A 583 21.70 19.56 -12.95
C LEU A 583 22.55 19.35 -11.68
N ARG A 584 21.96 19.60 -10.51
CA ARG A 584 22.60 19.33 -9.23
C ARG A 584 22.96 17.87 -9.06
N ARG A 585 22.07 16.94 -9.43
CA ARG A 585 22.34 15.49 -9.37
C ARG A 585 23.43 15.04 -10.35
N LEU A 586 23.55 15.73 -11.48
CA LEU A 586 24.61 15.52 -12.47
C LEU A 586 25.93 16.20 -12.08
N GLY A 587 25.97 16.93 -10.97
CA GLY A 587 27.18 17.65 -10.50
C GLY A 587 27.45 18.94 -11.28
N GLN A 588 26.54 19.41 -12.14
CA GLN A 588 26.63 20.65 -12.90
C GLN A 588 26.12 21.81 -12.04
N LEU A 589 26.90 22.14 -11.01
CA LEU A 589 26.43 22.99 -9.90
C LEU A 589 26.27 24.47 -10.32
N ASP A 590 27.11 25.03 -11.19
CA ASP A 590 26.99 26.41 -11.63
C ASP A 590 25.73 26.63 -12.49
N GLU A 591 25.42 25.68 -13.38
CA GLU A 591 24.20 25.67 -14.17
C GLU A 591 22.96 25.46 -13.28
N ALA A 592 23.05 24.61 -12.26
CA ALA A 592 21.98 24.40 -11.29
C ALA A 592 21.67 25.68 -10.51
N ILE A 593 22.70 26.40 -10.04
CA ILE A 593 22.56 27.69 -9.35
C ILE A 593 21.89 28.72 -10.26
N ALA A 594 22.34 28.82 -11.51
CA ALA A 594 21.77 29.77 -12.45
C ALA A 594 20.28 29.50 -12.76
N ALA A 595 19.96 28.22 -12.97
CA ALA A 595 18.58 27.79 -13.22
C ALA A 595 17.68 28.04 -11.99
N GLU A 596 18.13 27.68 -10.78
CA GLU A 596 17.32 27.86 -9.57
C GLU A 596 17.16 29.33 -9.19
N THR A 597 18.20 30.17 -9.41
CA THR A 597 18.10 31.61 -9.23
C THR A 597 17.00 32.18 -10.13
N ARG A 598 16.98 31.76 -11.40
CA ARG A 598 15.97 32.20 -12.36
C ARG A 598 14.56 31.72 -11.94
N ALA A 599 14.42 30.50 -11.45
CA ALA A 599 13.16 29.96 -10.92
C ALA A 599 12.65 30.82 -9.75
N ALA A 600 13.50 31.10 -8.78
CA ALA A 600 13.16 31.92 -7.61
C ALA A 600 12.70 33.34 -7.99
N GLU A 601 13.42 33.98 -8.90
CA GLU A 601 13.01 35.29 -9.41
C GLU A 601 11.61 35.30 -10.04
N LEU A 602 11.32 34.29 -10.84
CA LEU A 602 10.07 34.14 -11.55
C LEU A 602 8.91 33.80 -10.62
N PHE A 603 9.08 32.83 -9.67
CA PHE A 603 8.06 32.52 -8.68
C PHE A 603 7.71 33.73 -7.81
N LYS A 604 8.72 34.49 -7.39
CA LYS A 604 8.54 35.77 -6.68
C LYS A 604 7.75 36.77 -7.50
N ALA A 605 8.07 36.89 -8.80
CA ALA A 605 7.42 37.84 -9.70
C ALA A 605 5.93 37.50 -9.97
N VAL A 606 5.56 36.22 -9.98
CA VAL A 606 4.17 35.79 -10.16
C VAL A 606 3.39 35.72 -8.84
N GLY A 607 4.05 35.93 -7.70
CA GLY A 607 3.42 35.89 -6.38
C GLY A 607 3.18 34.51 -5.84
N ASP A 608 3.80 33.48 -6.41
CA ASP A 608 3.78 32.11 -5.86
C ASP A 608 4.81 31.98 -4.72
N ILE A 609 4.40 32.40 -3.55
CA ILE A 609 5.27 32.50 -2.37
C ILE A 609 5.65 31.12 -1.82
N ASP A 610 4.77 30.14 -1.92
CA ASP A 610 5.03 28.79 -1.44
C ASP A 610 6.17 28.14 -2.25
N THR A 611 6.09 28.17 -3.58
CA THR A 611 7.12 27.61 -4.45
C THR A 611 8.39 28.49 -4.47
N TYR A 612 8.25 29.81 -4.29
CA TYR A 612 9.41 30.69 -4.08
C TYR A 612 10.22 30.29 -2.84
N GLY A 613 9.56 29.97 -1.73
CA GLY A 613 10.23 29.47 -0.54
C GLY A 613 10.96 28.13 -0.77
N GLN A 614 10.35 27.22 -1.52
CA GLN A 614 11.01 25.97 -1.91
C GLN A 614 12.25 26.23 -2.78
N SER A 615 12.16 27.17 -3.72
CA SER A 615 13.29 27.58 -4.58
C SER A 615 14.43 28.18 -3.79
N LEU A 616 14.18 28.98 -2.76
CA LEU A 616 15.23 29.48 -1.86
C LEU A 616 15.96 28.34 -1.16
N GLY A 617 15.22 27.32 -0.69
CA GLY A 617 15.78 26.11 -0.08
C GLY A 617 16.63 25.29 -1.05
N SER A 618 16.17 25.15 -2.28
CA SER A 618 16.88 24.43 -3.35
C SER A 618 18.12 25.19 -3.81
N LEU A 619 18.03 26.51 -3.96
CA LEU A 619 19.18 27.38 -4.31
C LEU A 619 20.25 27.30 -3.22
N GLY A 620 19.85 27.41 -1.94
CA GLY A 620 20.76 27.19 -0.83
C GLY A 620 21.48 25.83 -0.88
N SER A 621 20.75 24.79 -1.28
CA SER A 621 21.31 23.44 -1.43
C SER A 621 22.32 23.35 -2.60
N CYS A 622 22.02 23.97 -3.75
CA CYS A 622 22.94 24.05 -4.89
C CYS A 622 24.23 24.80 -4.52
N LEU A 623 24.09 25.97 -3.85
CA LEU A 623 25.21 26.78 -3.40
C LEU A 623 26.07 26.06 -2.38
N ARG A 624 25.48 25.35 -1.42
CA ARG A 624 26.19 24.56 -0.43
C ARG A 624 27.00 23.46 -1.09
N ASP A 625 26.40 22.71 -2.01
CA ASP A 625 27.05 21.61 -2.71
C ASP A 625 28.18 22.12 -3.62
N ALA A 626 28.09 23.38 -4.10
CA ALA A 626 29.14 24.09 -4.82
C ALA A 626 30.24 24.71 -3.91
N GLY A 627 30.15 24.51 -2.58
CA GLY A 627 31.11 25.07 -1.62
C GLY A 627 30.93 26.57 -1.33
N ARG A 628 29.87 27.20 -1.87
CA ARG A 628 29.55 28.64 -1.70
C ARG A 628 28.74 28.85 -0.42
N HIS A 629 29.31 28.46 0.73
CA HIS A 629 28.58 28.33 2.00
C HIS A 629 28.02 29.64 2.53
N SER A 630 28.71 30.78 2.33
CA SER A 630 28.20 32.11 2.75
C SER A 630 26.96 32.50 1.98
N GLU A 631 26.95 32.28 0.68
CA GLU A 631 25.80 32.58 -0.18
C GLU A 631 24.64 31.62 0.09
N ALA A 632 24.94 30.33 0.36
CA ALA A 632 23.92 29.36 0.80
C ALA A 632 23.25 29.81 2.11
N LEU A 633 24.04 30.30 3.07
CA LEU A 633 23.51 30.83 4.33
C LEU A 633 22.58 32.02 4.10
N GLU A 634 22.93 32.93 3.20
CA GLU A 634 22.05 34.06 2.86
C GLU A 634 20.69 33.60 2.33
N GLN A 635 20.65 32.56 1.47
CA GLN A 635 19.40 32.02 0.94
C GLN A 635 18.55 31.39 2.05
N TYR A 636 19.17 30.61 2.93
CA TYR A 636 18.45 30.01 4.05
C TYR A 636 17.98 31.00 5.09
N LEU A 637 18.72 32.10 5.33
CA LEU A 637 18.26 33.20 6.18
C LEU A 637 17.08 33.96 5.52
N GLY A 638 17.11 34.13 4.18
CA GLY A 638 15.98 34.68 3.42
C GLY A 638 14.73 33.79 3.55
N LEU A 639 14.91 32.46 3.42
CA LEU A 639 13.83 31.49 3.64
C LEU A 639 13.31 31.52 5.09
N TRP A 640 14.22 31.61 6.07
CA TRP A 640 13.85 31.73 7.48
C TRP A 640 13.04 32.99 7.77
N ALA A 641 13.42 34.11 7.18
CA ALA A 641 12.65 35.35 7.30
C ALA A 641 11.25 35.20 6.67
N LEU A 642 11.15 34.56 5.52
CA LEU A 642 9.90 34.34 4.78
C LEU A 642 8.91 33.47 5.59
N VAL A 643 9.37 32.36 6.17
CA VAL A 643 8.50 31.43 6.95
C VAL A 643 8.09 31.96 8.32
N ASN A 644 8.72 33.03 8.80
CA ASN A 644 8.38 33.68 10.06
C ASN A 644 7.66 35.03 9.89
N ASP A 645 7.40 35.47 8.68
CA ASP A 645 6.61 36.66 8.39
C ASP A 645 5.16 36.25 8.07
N ASP A 646 4.25 36.44 9.02
CA ASP A 646 2.82 36.18 8.87
C ASP A 646 2.17 36.97 7.70
N ARG A 647 2.86 38.00 7.17
CA ARG A 647 2.40 38.80 6.05
C ARG A 647 3.02 38.38 4.71
N SER A 648 3.87 37.35 4.72
CA SER A 648 4.55 36.90 3.51
C SER A 648 3.59 36.35 2.44
N GLY A 649 2.42 35.86 2.86
CA GLY A 649 1.46 35.19 1.99
C GLY A 649 1.73 33.68 1.83
N MET A 650 2.75 33.16 2.52
CA MET A 650 3.02 31.71 2.53
C MET A 650 1.92 30.95 3.27
N THR A 651 1.54 29.80 2.74
CA THR A 651 0.56 28.90 3.38
C THR A 651 1.06 28.41 4.74
N SER A 652 0.27 28.59 5.79
CA SER A 652 0.67 28.31 7.18
C SER A 652 1.17 26.88 7.41
N SER A 653 0.58 25.89 6.75
CA SER A 653 1.02 24.48 6.84
C SER A 653 2.37 24.26 6.16
N ILE A 654 2.61 24.93 5.03
CA ILE A 654 3.89 24.88 4.31
C ILE A 654 4.97 25.59 5.12
N ALA A 655 4.68 26.78 5.67
CA ALA A 655 5.60 27.49 6.55
C ALA A 655 5.97 26.67 7.78
N ALA A 656 5.01 26.02 8.43
CA ALA A 656 5.25 25.16 9.60
C ALA A 656 6.16 23.95 9.27
N PHE A 657 6.00 23.37 8.08
CA PHE A 657 6.84 22.27 7.61
C PHE A 657 8.27 22.73 7.25
N ILE A 658 8.41 23.84 6.56
CA ILE A 658 9.70 24.35 6.06
C ILE A 658 10.54 24.97 7.18
N ARG A 659 9.92 25.61 8.18
CA ARG A 659 10.59 26.38 9.25
C ARG A 659 11.71 25.58 9.95
N PRO A 660 11.47 24.38 10.52
CA PRO A 660 12.52 23.62 11.18
C PRO A 660 13.62 23.14 10.21
N ILE A 661 13.27 22.87 8.96
CA ILE A 661 14.23 22.47 7.91
C ILE A 661 15.15 23.61 7.55
N ALA A 662 14.61 24.83 7.35
CA ALA A 662 15.39 26.03 7.07
C ALA A 662 16.40 26.32 8.20
N LEU A 663 15.95 26.18 9.45
CA LEU A 663 16.80 26.39 10.61
C LEU A 663 17.95 25.38 10.69
N ALA A 664 17.69 24.12 10.40
CA ALA A 664 18.72 23.09 10.31
C ALA A 664 19.76 23.40 9.21
N ARG A 665 19.30 23.83 8.04
CA ARG A 665 20.19 24.21 6.93
C ARG A 665 21.05 25.42 7.27
N ILE A 666 20.52 26.39 8.01
CA ILE A 666 21.31 27.50 8.58
C ILE A 666 22.39 26.94 9.50
N GLY A 667 22.07 26.04 10.39
CA GLY A 667 23.04 25.40 11.28
C GLY A 667 24.14 24.66 10.51
N GLU A 668 23.78 23.89 9.48
CA GLU A 668 24.73 23.19 8.61
C GLU A 668 25.69 24.17 7.92
N CYS A 669 25.17 25.27 7.37
CA CYS A 669 26.02 26.27 6.72
C CYS A 669 26.95 27.00 7.71
N LEU A 670 26.47 27.33 8.91
CA LEU A 670 27.27 27.92 9.96
C LEU A 670 28.42 26.97 10.37
N ALA A 671 28.16 25.67 10.43
CA ALA A 671 29.18 24.66 10.70
C ALA A 671 30.27 24.66 9.62
N LEU A 672 29.87 24.66 8.35
CA LEU A 672 30.80 24.69 7.21
C LEU A 672 31.60 26.00 7.13
N LEU A 673 31.11 27.09 7.69
CA LEU A 673 31.79 28.37 7.80
C LEU A 673 32.66 28.48 9.07
N GLY A 674 32.68 27.46 9.94
CA GLY A 674 33.47 27.43 11.17
C GLY A 674 32.81 28.08 12.38
N HIS A 675 31.56 28.53 12.29
CA HIS A 675 30.79 29.10 13.40
C HIS A 675 30.12 28.00 14.23
N ARG A 676 30.92 27.09 14.80
CA ARG A 676 30.46 25.84 15.42
C ARG A 676 29.48 26.04 16.57
N SER A 677 29.75 26.98 17.47
CA SER A 677 28.85 27.22 18.61
C SER A 677 27.46 27.69 18.20
N GLU A 678 27.37 28.55 17.17
CA GLU A 678 26.10 29.01 16.61
C GLU A 678 25.41 27.86 15.84
N ALA A 679 26.16 27.07 15.12
CA ALA A 679 25.65 25.90 14.39
C ALA A 679 25.01 24.89 15.34
N ILE A 680 25.65 24.57 16.45
CA ILE A 680 25.13 23.67 17.48
C ILE A 680 23.82 24.23 18.05
N ALA A 681 23.77 25.53 18.38
CA ALA A 681 22.56 26.16 18.90
C ALA A 681 21.39 26.09 17.88
N LYS A 682 21.65 26.37 16.60
CA LYS A 682 20.62 26.33 15.55
C LYS A 682 20.14 24.93 15.24
N LEU A 683 21.04 23.95 15.21
CA LEU A 683 20.65 22.55 15.02
C LEU A 683 19.83 22.01 16.20
N THR A 684 20.20 22.38 17.45
CA THR A 684 19.45 21.97 18.63
C THR A 684 18.03 22.55 18.61
N GLU A 685 17.89 23.84 18.27
CA GLU A 685 16.58 24.48 18.10
C GLU A 685 15.76 23.83 17.00
N ALA A 686 16.36 23.55 15.83
CA ALA A 686 15.71 22.88 14.71
C ALA A 686 15.22 21.47 15.09
N ILE A 687 16.04 20.70 15.78
CA ILE A 687 15.69 19.33 16.23
C ILE A 687 14.48 19.36 17.17
N SER A 688 14.39 20.34 18.07
CA SER A 688 13.24 20.52 18.96
C SER A 688 11.95 20.79 18.16
N LEU A 689 12.02 21.73 17.19
CA LEU A 689 10.89 22.03 16.32
C LEU A 689 10.49 20.84 15.43
N MET A 690 11.43 20.02 14.96
CA MET A 690 11.15 18.82 14.19
C MET A 690 10.48 17.73 15.07
N GLU A 691 10.84 17.65 16.35
CA GLU A 691 10.24 16.74 17.31
C GLU A 691 8.77 17.13 17.58
N GLU A 692 8.50 18.43 17.81
CA GLU A 692 7.17 18.98 17.98
C GLU A 692 6.30 18.81 16.71
N GLY A 693 6.90 19.03 15.53
CA GLY A 693 6.26 18.91 14.22
C GLY A 693 6.15 17.46 13.69
N HIS A 694 6.60 16.45 14.44
CA HIS A 694 6.61 15.05 14.02
C HIS A 694 7.32 14.81 12.67
N LEU A 695 8.52 15.40 12.50
CA LEU A 695 9.35 15.29 11.32
C LEU A 695 10.58 14.36 11.55
N PRO A 696 10.38 13.05 11.69
CA PRO A 696 11.43 12.16 12.17
C PRO A 696 12.65 12.07 11.24
N VAL A 697 12.47 12.12 9.93
CA VAL A 697 13.59 11.95 9.00
C VAL A 697 14.53 13.17 8.97
N PRO A 698 14.06 14.41 8.81
CA PRO A 698 14.91 15.58 8.98
C PRO A 698 15.53 15.67 10.37
N GLN A 699 14.78 15.25 11.42
CA GLN A 699 15.27 15.21 12.80
C GLN A 699 16.48 14.29 12.93
N ALA A 700 16.41 13.06 12.39
CA ALA A 700 17.51 12.09 12.46
C ALA A 700 18.78 12.60 11.74
N ALA A 701 18.60 13.18 10.56
CA ALA A 701 19.72 13.77 9.80
C ALA A 701 20.36 14.96 10.55
N SER A 702 19.54 15.83 11.16
CA SER A 702 20.02 16.96 11.95
C SER A 702 20.73 16.51 13.23
N LEU A 703 20.23 15.48 13.89
CA LEU A 703 20.88 14.86 15.05
C LEU A 703 22.26 14.27 14.67
N GLN A 704 22.39 13.64 13.53
CA GLN A 704 23.66 13.12 13.03
C GLN A 704 24.67 14.24 12.75
N THR A 705 24.22 15.34 12.14
CA THR A 705 25.08 16.51 11.90
C THR A 705 25.48 17.17 13.21
N LEU A 706 24.56 17.33 14.16
CA LEU A 706 24.85 17.86 15.49
C LEU A 706 25.88 17.00 16.23
N ALA A 707 25.72 15.66 16.17
CA ALA A 707 26.63 14.75 16.81
C ALA A 707 28.08 14.86 16.27
N ALA A 708 28.22 14.97 14.95
CA ALA A 708 29.52 15.17 14.32
C ALA A 708 30.19 16.48 14.77
N LEU A 709 29.44 17.58 14.85
CA LEU A 709 29.94 18.85 15.33
C LEU A 709 30.34 18.84 16.80
N LEU A 710 29.58 18.15 17.64
CA LEU A 710 29.89 17.99 19.08
C LEU A 710 31.17 17.17 19.27
N ASP A 711 31.40 16.16 18.43
CA ASP A 711 32.64 15.37 18.43
C ASP A 711 33.86 16.22 18.08
N GLU A 712 33.77 17.04 17.02
CA GLU A 712 34.78 17.99 16.62
C GLU A 712 35.11 19.04 17.71
N GLU A 713 34.15 19.40 18.55
CA GLU A 713 34.32 20.30 19.68
C GLU A 713 34.82 19.58 20.95
N GLY A 714 35.09 18.28 20.90
CA GLY A 714 35.55 17.49 22.04
C GLY A 714 34.45 17.22 23.09
N ARG A 715 33.17 17.40 22.74
CA ARG A 715 32.02 17.14 23.61
C ARG A 715 31.50 15.71 23.40
N GLY A 716 32.37 14.73 23.61
CA GLY A 716 32.15 13.33 23.25
C GLY A 716 30.90 12.70 23.87
N ASP A 717 30.56 13.02 25.15
CA ASP A 717 29.35 12.49 25.79
C ASP A 717 28.08 12.96 25.09
N GLU A 718 28.03 14.21 24.73
CA GLU A 718 26.87 14.80 24.03
C GLU A 718 26.79 14.31 22.59
N SER A 719 27.94 14.11 21.92
CA SER A 719 28.03 13.51 20.60
C SER A 719 27.46 12.08 20.61
N ARG A 720 27.89 11.24 21.57
CA ARG A 720 27.37 9.88 21.74
C ARG A 720 25.85 9.86 21.92
N HIS A 721 25.36 10.76 22.77
CA HIS A 721 23.93 10.88 23.02
C HIS A 721 23.15 11.27 21.74
N ALA A 722 23.65 12.22 20.98
CA ALA A 722 23.01 12.67 19.73
C ALA A 722 23.04 11.58 18.67
N TYR A 723 24.15 10.83 18.49
CA TYR A 723 24.19 9.68 17.59
C TYR A 723 23.22 8.57 18.03
N ALA A 724 23.11 8.29 19.32
CA ALA A 724 22.17 7.29 19.85
C ALA A 724 20.72 7.68 19.55
N ARG A 725 20.34 8.96 19.78
CA ARG A 725 19.03 9.47 19.42
C ARG A 725 18.77 9.40 17.91
N ALA A 726 19.77 9.77 17.08
CA ALA A 726 19.65 9.64 15.63
C ALA A 726 19.36 8.20 15.22
N ALA A 727 20.09 7.23 15.81
CA ALA A 727 19.91 5.81 15.55
C ALA A 727 18.50 5.32 15.94
N GLU A 728 17.96 5.78 17.07
CA GLU A 728 16.58 5.47 17.50
C GLU A 728 15.54 5.99 16.50
N VAL A 729 15.71 7.23 16.05
CA VAL A 729 14.79 7.85 15.09
C VAL A 729 14.89 7.18 13.73
N TYR A 730 16.09 6.90 13.21
CA TYR A 730 16.27 6.16 11.96
C TYR A 730 15.67 4.75 12.03
N GLN A 731 15.83 4.06 13.16
CA GLN A 731 15.21 2.76 13.37
C GLN A 731 13.68 2.84 13.38
N ALA A 732 13.13 3.88 14.03
CA ALA A 732 11.67 4.09 14.07
C ALA A 732 11.07 4.35 12.69
N VAL A 733 11.82 4.97 11.78
CA VAL A 733 11.40 5.21 10.38
C VAL A 733 11.81 4.08 9.41
N GLY A 734 12.45 3.02 9.92
CA GLY A 734 12.81 1.83 9.13
C GLY A 734 14.14 1.93 8.36
N ASP A 735 14.94 3.00 8.56
CA ASP A 735 16.29 3.09 8.00
C ASP A 735 17.30 2.36 8.87
N ILE A 736 17.33 1.03 8.71
CA ILE A 736 18.20 0.15 9.49
C ILE A 736 19.68 0.47 9.26
N GLU A 737 20.05 0.77 8.02
CA GLU A 737 21.44 1.03 7.66
C GLU A 737 21.96 2.33 8.28
N ALA A 738 21.19 3.43 8.20
CA ALA A 738 21.55 4.68 8.86
C ALA A 738 21.57 4.52 10.39
N ALA A 739 20.62 3.78 10.96
CA ALA A 739 20.58 3.48 12.39
C ALA A 739 21.85 2.72 12.83
N GLU A 740 22.28 1.72 12.08
CA GLU A 740 23.53 0.99 12.39
C GLU A 740 24.78 1.85 12.26
N ARG A 741 24.87 2.70 11.22
CA ARG A 741 25.96 3.67 11.09
C ARG A 741 26.03 4.59 12.29
N CYS A 742 24.91 5.15 12.72
CA CYS A 742 24.85 6.03 13.89
C CYS A 742 25.25 5.30 15.19
N ARG A 743 24.82 4.03 15.38
CA ARG A 743 25.26 3.23 16.55
C ARG A 743 26.77 2.99 16.59
N LYS A 744 27.36 2.67 15.43
CA LYS A 744 28.83 2.50 15.33
C LYS A 744 29.54 3.79 15.70
N LEU A 745 29.08 4.94 15.21
CA LEU A 745 29.65 6.24 15.54
C LEU A 745 29.47 6.56 17.03
N ALA A 746 28.30 6.29 17.61
CA ALA A 746 28.07 6.46 19.05
C ALA A 746 29.00 5.60 19.91
N SER A 747 29.42 4.43 19.45
CA SER A 747 30.31 3.54 20.17
C SER A 747 31.81 3.87 19.93
N ALA A 748 32.13 4.59 18.86
CA ALA A 748 33.51 4.93 18.47
C ALA A 748 33.97 6.33 18.94
N ALA A 749 33.00 7.21 19.33
CA ALA A 749 33.30 8.53 19.84
C ALA A 749 34.08 8.43 21.19
N PRO A 750 35.17 9.15 21.39
CA PRO A 750 36.05 9.04 22.56
C PRO A 750 35.39 9.47 23.87
#